data_d165641053b11872fbdbda32d91e0986
#
_entry.id   d165641053b11872fbdbda32d91e0986
#
_cell.length_a   1.000
_cell.length_b   1.000
_cell.length_c   1.000
_cell.angle_alpha   90.00
_cell.angle_beta   90.00
_cell.angle_gamma   90.00
#
_symmetry.space_group_name_H-M   'P 1'
#
loop_
_entity.id
_entity.type
_entity.pdbx_description
1 polymer ?
#
loop_
_entity_poly.entity_id
_entity_poly.type
_entity_poly.pdbx_seq_one_letter_code
_entity_poly.pdbx_strand_id
1 'polypeptide(L)'
;MMIKGTRCTLVKVVTPACENEFEMRISMKLILAISVFITTALVLNVAICRAQSAPQQDVVQKQSRPSQQGEDVVRVNTNLVQTDLMVFDKQGHFVDGLQREQFELSIDGKPQAISFFERVRAGSSREQALKSNSDRTAIIPAEKPTAVNENRGRIIVFFLDDLHLSLDSLTRTRKMLTQFIENELGDNDRVAIASTSGDIGFLQQFTDNKSVLHAAVERLRQHPYNIRDMTRETTPMTEYMALTIERKDDPGVFAFYVDECLKTAPPRYPRRSCEVEVVNRARLILVQAAAVIVNTYESLESLMRTSAQMSGRKLVFFVSDGFLLDTGPRNADPRGKLTQITDAALRAGVVIYTIDARGLFSGQLDATNNVPIDIHGRLENASLREGPASQDALNALARDTGGRALRNTNYFDKWVNKVLDETANYYLLAWRPNNEEQTANDFKKIEVRVIGHPEFTVRLPHGFLSATSAALTKPTVTAQPAPSAHQEMQQALTSLQPKREVPTSLSVVFLDTPEHGPVLTVSVQIRNETLSHEEVGGKQVAAVDVVGAAVNDKGKPVETFQTRLKIDATAPRGTAQNDSVTIYNYRMPITPGLYQVRVATRDSKSGQVGSAQQWIEIPNLSLRRLSLSSLLLGLQNVKSKESSGSAAGVPQVQFSTDHHFARNSRLPFITFIYNAARGQTGNLPPNVWLQARILRAGHVIKTSPMQQVTVAVQDFARIPYGGEISLDSLPAGEYVLQVTVTDQTTRENASERARFTIE
;
A
#
# COMPACT_ATOMS: atom_id res chain seq x y z
N MET A 1 -47.30 9.41 52.78
CA MET A 1 -47.49 10.75 53.38
C MET A 1 -46.93 11.77 52.41
N MET A 2 -47.82 12.61 51.91
CA MET A 2 -47.65 13.87 51.15
C MET A 2 -46.64 13.89 49.97
N ILE A 3 -47.07 13.87 48.69
CA ILE A 3 -47.80 14.85 47.84
C ILE A 3 -47.05 16.19 47.68
N LYS A 4 -46.66 16.47 46.44
CA LYS A 4 -46.70 17.72 45.62
C LYS A 4 -45.53 17.72 44.67
N GLY A 5 -45.61 18.02 43.39
CA GLY A 5 -46.64 18.64 42.59
C GLY A 5 -46.07 18.83 41.16
N THR A 6 -46.92 18.60 40.29
CA THR A 6 -46.84 18.72 38.82
C THR A 6 -46.49 20.12 38.36
N ARG A 7 -45.64 20.27 37.34
CA ARG A 7 -45.77 21.33 36.33
C ARG A 7 -45.46 20.79 34.92
N CYS A 8 -46.46 20.60 34.14
CA CYS A 8 -46.43 20.50 32.70
C CYS A 8 -45.94 21.81 32.09
N THR A 9 -44.99 21.75 31.20
CA THR A 9 -44.70 22.82 30.26
C THR A 9 -44.93 22.28 28.85
N LEU A 10 -45.98 22.77 28.21
CA LEU A 10 -46.29 22.57 26.82
C LEU A 10 -45.19 23.15 25.96
N VAL A 11 -44.54 22.33 25.13
CA VAL A 11 -43.73 22.77 23.99
C VAL A 11 -44.57 22.68 22.76
N LYS A 12 -44.88 23.85 22.19
CA LYS A 12 -45.52 24.00 20.90
C LYS A 12 -44.63 23.40 19.82
N VAL A 13 -45.13 22.43 19.08
CA VAL A 13 -44.56 21.95 17.82
C VAL A 13 -44.95 22.98 16.76
N VAL A 14 -43.97 23.72 16.25
CA VAL A 14 -44.10 24.56 15.05
C VAL A 14 -43.60 23.73 13.87
N THR A 15 -44.47 23.44 12.94
CA THR A 15 -44.15 22.81 11.65
C THR A 15 -43.54 23.85 10.72
N PRO A 16 -42.39 23.56 10.03
CA PRO A 16 -41.81 24.43 9.02
C PRO A 16 -42.42 24.11 7.65
N ALA A 17 -43.46 24.81 7.25
CA ALA A 17 -44.08 24.66 5.93
C ALA A 17 -44.21 25.97 5.14
N CYS A 18 -43.42 27.01 5.41
CA CYS A 18 -43.55 28.30 4.71
C CYS A 18 -42.24 28.98 4.27
N GLU A 19 -41.06 28.37 4.44
CA GLU A 19 -39.80 29.02 4.03
C GLU A 19 -39.26 28.62 2.64
N ASN A 20 -39.77 27.58 1.99
CA ASN A 20 -39.23 27.11 0.70
C ASN A 20 -39.74 27.83 -0.55
N GLU A 21 -40.78 28.66 -0.50
CA GLU A 21 -41.25 29.39 -1.69
C GLU A 21 -40.51 30.71 -1.96
N PHE A 22 -39.86 31.27 -0.97
CA PHE A 22 -39.16 32.56 -1.13
C PHE A 22 -37.76 32.39 -1.71
N GLU A 23 -37.03 31.35 -1.34
CA GLU A 23 -35.69 31.07 -1.89
C GLU A 23 -35.73 30.58 -3.34
N MET A 24 -36.75 29.84 -3.74
CA MET A 24 -36.88 29.34 -5.11
C MET A 24 -37.16 30.46 -6.13
N ARG A 25 -37.81 31.54 -5.73
CA ARG A 25 -38.06 32.71 -6.61
C ARG A 25 -36.83 33.61 -6.81
N ILE A 26 -35.92 33.66 -5.83
CA ILE A 26 -34.64 34.42 -5.95
C ILE A 26 -33.66 33.65 -6.82
N SER A 27 -33.57 32.34 -6.69
CA SER A 27 -32.69 31.49 -7.49
C SER A 27 -33.03 31.48 -8.97
N MET A 28 -34.34 31.48 -9.32
CA MET A 28 -34.80 31.47 -10.71
C MET A 28 -34.58 32.81 -11.41
N LYS A 29 -34.65 33.96 -10.71
CA LYS A 29 -34.31 35.27 -11.27
C LYS A 29 -32.81 35.47 -11.48
N LEU A 30 -31.95 34.87 -10.63
CA LEU A 30 -30.51 34.90 -10.76
C LEU A 30 -30.03 34.05 -11.96
N ILE A 31 -30.63 32.89 -12.18
CA ILE A 31 -30.32 32.01 -13.32
C ILE A 31 -30.75 32.66 -14.66
N LEU A 32 -31.87 33.37 -14.69
CA LEU A 32 -32.31 34.07 -15.89
C LEU A 32 -31.41 35.26 -16.23
N ALA A 33 -30.88 36.00 -15.21
CA ALA A 33 -29.95 37.11 -15.41
C ALA A 33 -28.59 36.65 -15.92
N ILE A 34 -28.09 35.50 -15.43
CA ILE A 34 -26.79 34.90 -15.87
C ILE A 34 -26.95 34.36 -17.31
N SER A 35 -28.09 33.78 -17.68
CA SER A 35 -28.33 33.28 -19.03
C SER A 35 -28.36 34.41 -20.08
N VAL A 36 -28.92 35.58 -19.77
CA VAL A 36 -28.93 36.75 -20.67
C VAL A 36 -27.54 37.38 -20.80
N PHE A 37 -26.72 37.32 -19.75
CA PHE A 37 -25.33 37.86 -19.80
C PHE A 37 -24.38 37.00 -20.64
N ILE A 38 -24.58 35.67 -20.64
CA ILE A 38 -23.77 34.72 -21.41
C ILE A 38 -24.12 34.82 -22.91
N THR A 39 -25.37 35.02 -23.25
CA THR A 39 -25.81 35.17 -24.66
C THR A 39 -25.35 36.51 -25.28
N THR A 40 -25.30 37.62 -24.53
CA THR A 40 -24.76 38.90 -25.02
C THR A 40 -23.26 38.89 -25.16
N ALA A 41 -22.50 38.15 -24.30
CA ALA A 41 -21.06 38.02 -24.43
C ALA A 41 -20.63 37.12 -25.62
N LEU A 42 -21.47 36.19 -26.04
CA LEU A 42 -21.20 35.28 -27.18
C LEU A 42 -21.41 36.01 -28.52
N VAL A 43 -22.35 36.94 -28.60
CA VAL A 43 -22.66 37.71 -29.83
C VAL A 43 -21.57 38.80 -30.07
N LEU A 44 -20.94 39.34 -29.02
CA LEU A 44 -19.90 40.36 -29.16
C LEU A 44 -18.55 39.81 -29.63
N ASN A 45 -18.25 38.53 -29.40
CA ASN A 45 -16.99 37.88 -29.84
C ASN A 45 -16.99 37.41 -31.30
N VAL A 46 -18.14 37.36 -31.98
CA VAL A 46 -18.23 37.00 -33.42
C VAL A 46 -17.96 38.20 -34.32
N ALA A 47 -18.04 39.43 -33.82
CA ALA A 47 -17.87 40.66 -34.60
C ALA A 47 -16.43 41.17 -34.72
N ILE A 48 -15.42 40.61 -34.01
CA ILE A 48 -14.05 41.10 -33.97
C ILE A 48 -13.09 40.32 -34.90
N CYS A 49 -13.51 39.17 -35.47
CA CYS A 49 -12.67 38.30 -36.29
C CYS A 49 -12.77 38.54 -37.83
N ARG A 50 -13.21 39.73 -38.29
CA ARG A 50 -13.19 40.05 -39.72
C ARG A 50 -12.64 41.47 -40.00
N ALA A 51 -11.33 41.66 -39.88
CA ALA A 51 -10.56 42.67 -40.61
C ALA A 51 -9.06 42.48 -40.36
N GLN A 52 -8.40 41.84 -41.30
CA GLN A 52 -7.08 42.21 -41.81
C GLN A 52 -6.55 41.11 -42.75
N SER A 53 -6.68 41.41 -44.04
CA SER A 53 -6.02 40.66 -45.12
C SER A 53 -4.90 41.58 -45.69
N ALA A 54 -3.71 41.02 -45.73
CA ALA A 54 -2.64 41.01 -46.74
C ALA A 54 -2.19 42.35 -47.39
N PRO A 55 -1.07 42.41 -48.13
CA PRO A 55 0.21 41.72 -48.05
C PRO A 55 1.43 42.71 -48.23
N GLN A 56 2.65 42.30 -47.98
CA GLN A 56 3.81 42.70 -48.80
C GLN A 56 5.04 41.82 -48.55
N GLN A 57 5.60 41.34 -49.67
CA GLN A 57 6.86 40.65 -49.79
C GLN A 57 8.03 41.59 -49.58
N ASP A 58 9.07 41.11 -48.89
CA ASP A 58 10.45 41.54 -49.17
C ASP A 58 11.40 40.35 -49.03
N VAL A 59 12.09 40.14 -50.14
CA VAL A 59 13.09 39.10 -50.40
C VAL A 59 14.41 39.55 -49.80
N VAL A 60 14.95 38.79 -48.82
CA VAL A 60 16.37 38.87 -48.49
C VAL A 60 16.96 37.49 -48.55
N GLN A 61 17.73 37.25 -49.64
CA GLN A 61 18.63 36.12 -49.79
C GLN A 61 19.64 36.06 -48.65
N LYS A 62 19.70 34.93 -47.95
CA LYS A 62 20.86 34.57 -47.12
C LYS A 62 21.33 33.13 -47.47
N GLN A 63 22.58 33.09 -47.84
CA GLN A 63 23.38 31.97 -48.31
C GLN A 63 23.21 30.70 -47.44
N SER A 64 23.03 29.60 -48.15
CA SER A 64 23.06 28.23 -47.68
C SER A 64 24.46 27.81 -47.23
N ARG A 65 24.58 27.34 -45.99
CA ARG A 65 25.66 26.46 -45.51
C ARG A 65 25.21 25.02 -45.74
N PRO A 66 26.09 24.07 -46.06
CA PRO A 66 25.71 22.71 -46.35
C PRO A 66 25.19 21.99 -45.11
N SER A 67 24.01 21.43 -45.23
CA SER A 67 23.42 20.56 -44.21
C SER A 67 24.22 19.25 -44.12
N GLN A 68 24.72 18.96 -42.93
CA GLN A 68 25.07 17.59 -42.56
C GLN A 68 23.82 16.73 -42.68
N GLN A 69 23.94 15.63 -43.43
CA GLN A 69 22.96 14.57 -43.50
C GLN A 69 22.69 14.07 -42.06
N GLY A 70 21.56 14.46 -41.47
CA GLY A 70 21.01 13.82 -40.30
C GLY A 70 20.52 12.43 -40.72
N GLU A 71 21.05 11.40 -40.11
CA GLU A 71 20.44 10.07 -40.15
C GLU A 71 18.96 10.23 -39.75
N ASP A 72 18.09 9.82 -40.66
CA ASP A 72 16.65 9.64 -40.39
C ASP A 72 16.51 8.55 -39.32
N VAL A 73 16.47 8.94 -38.05
CA VAL A 73 16.12 8.04 -36.98
C VAL A 73 14.62 7.76 -37.11
N VAL A 74 14.30 6.70 -37.81
CA VAL A 74 12.95 6.13 -37.81
C VAL A 74 12.64 5.69 -36.40
N ARG A 75 11.90 6.50 -35.67
CA ARG A 75 11.35 6.12 -34.35
C ARG A 75 10.24 5.10 -34.57
N VAL A 76 10.59 3.84 -34.56
CA VAL A 76 9.62 2.74 -34.53
C VAL A 76 9.09 2.64 -33.10
N ASN A 77 7.90 3.15 -32.86
CA ASN A 77 7.14 2.90 -31.62
C ASN A 77 6.71 1.43 -31.63
N THR A 78 7.49 0.54 -31.03
CA THR A 78 7.12 -0.85 -30.86
C THR A 78 6.54 -1.05 -29.47
N ASN A 79 5.22 -1.19 -29.37
CA ASN A 79 4.53 -1.61 -28.15
C ASN A 79 4.89 -3.09 -27.89
N LEU A 80 5.79 -3.33 -26.93
CA LEU A 80 6.07 -4.69 -26.45
C LEU A 80 5.02 -5.07 -25.39
N VAL A 81 4.39 -6.22 -25.58
CA VAL A 81 3.58 -6.86 -24.53
C VAL A 81 4.50 -7.73 -23.70
N GLN A 82 4.39 -7.63 -22.38
CA GLN A 82 5.20 -8.39 -21.42
C GLN A 82 4.30 -9.29 -20.56
N THR A 83 4.80 -10.48 -20.26
CA THR A 83 4.19 -11.37 -19.26
C THR A 83 5.27 -12.04 -18.44
N ASP A 84 4.96 -12.27 -17.17
CA ASP A 84 5.76 -13.10 -16.29
C ASP A 84 5.17 -14.53 -16.24
N LEU A 85 6.05 -15.51 -16.16
CA LEU A 85 5.64 -16.90 -16.01
C LEU A 85 6.57 -17.66 -15.08
N MET A 86 6.02 -18.70 -14.48
CA MET A 86 6.76 -19.63 -13.63
C MET A 86 6.61 -21.04 -14.20
N VAL A 87 7.70 -21.79 -14.18
CA VAL A 87 7.72 -23.21 -14.60
C VAL A 87 8.01 -24.08 -13.41
N PHE A 88 7.21 -25.11 -13.23
CA PHE A 88 7.32 -26.06 -12.11
C PHE A 88 7.47 -27.47 -12.62
N ASP A 89 8.26 -28.27 -11.92
CA ASP A 89 8.34 -29.73 -12.10
C ASP A 89 7.13 -30.44 -11.48
N LYS A 90 7.09 -31.78 -11.59
CA LYS A 90 6.02 -32.62 -11.00
C LYS A 90 5.94 -32.52 -9.49
N GLN A 91 7.05 -32.17 -8.82
CA GLN A 91 7.15 -32.00 -7.37
C GLN A 91 6.72 -30.60 -6.93
N GLY A 92 6.53 -29.68 -7.88
CA GLY A 92 6.14 -28.29 -7.62
C GLY A 92 7.32 -27.36 -7.32
N HIS A 93 8.56 -27.75 -7.62
CA HIS A 93 9.73 -26.90 -7.52
C HIS A 93 9.87 -26.06 -8.77
N PHE A 94 10.35 -24.82 -8.62
CA PHE A 94 10.65 -23.96 -9.75
C PHE A 94 11.78 -24.54 -10.59
N VAL A 95 11.56 -24.68 -11.89
CA VAL A 95 12.57 -25.16 -12.85
C VAL A 95 13.42 -23.97 -13.26
N ASP A 96 14.69 -23.97 -12.83
CA ASP A 96 15.67 -22.94 -13.16
C ASP A 96 16.48 -23.31 -14.40
N GLY A 97 17.12 -22.30 -15.03
CA GLY A 97 18.08 -22.50 -16.13
C GLY A 97 17.48 -22.72 -17.51
N LEU A 98 16.16 -22.63 -17.68
CA LEU A 98 15.54 -22.72 -19.02
C LEU A 98 15.95 -21.54 -19.90
N GLN A 99 16.16 -21.82 -21.19
CA GLN A 99 16.55 -20.84 -22.21
C GLN A 99 15.35 -20.46 -23.08
N ARG A 100 15.41 -19.31 -23.73
CA ARG A 100 14.33 -18.78 -24.61
C ARG A 100 13.86 -19.79 -25.65
N GLU A 101 14.79 -20.53 -26.24
CA GLU A 101 14.57 -21.51 -27.34
C GLU A 101 13.74 -22.73 -26.86
N GLN A 102 13.64 -22.96 -25.58
CA GLN A 102 12.83 -24.03 -24.98
C GLN A 102 11.36 -23.63 -24.80
N PHE A 103 11.01 -22.38 -25.08
CA PHE A 103 9.64 -21.89 -24.92
C PHE A 103 8.95 -21.71 -26.27
N GLU A 104 7.72 -22.18 -26.33
CA GLU A 104 6.77 -21.92 -27.41
C GLU A 104 5.65 -21.02 -26.87
N LEU A 105 5.55 -19.80 -27.45
CA LEU A 105 4.49 -18.84 -27.12
C LEU A 105 3.45 -18.86 -28.21
N SER A 106 2.16 -18.93 -27.86
CA SER A 106 1.04 -18.75 -28.77
C SER A 106 0.01 -17.77 -28.21
N ILE A 107 -0.53 -16.95 -29.11
CA ILE A 107 -1.59 -15.99 -28.82
C ILE A 107 -2.83 -16.40 -29.62
N ASP A 108 -3.96 -16.67 -28.98
CA ASP A 108 -5.17 -17.23 -29.60
C ASP A 108 -4.87 -18.47 -30.48
N GLY A 109 -3.93 -19.31 -30.03
CA GLY A 109 -3.50 -20.50 -30.75
C GLY A 109 -2.55 -20.24 -31.94
N LYS A 110 -2.18 -18.98 -32.24
CA LYS A 110 -1.19 -18.65 -33.29
C LYS A 110 0.21 -18.52 -32.66
N PRO A 111 1.25 -19.18 -33.23
CA PRO A 111 2.61 -19.05 -32.73
C PRO A 111 3.11 -17.60 -32.79
N GLN A 112 3.79 -17.17 -31.75
CA GLN A 112 4.33 -15.83 -31.60
C GLN A 112 5.81 -15.86 -31.22
N ALA A 113 6.64 -15.07 -31.92
CA ALA A 113 8.07 -14.99 -31.62
C ALA A 113 8.34 -14.23 -30.32
N ILE A 114 9.15 -14.83 -29.43
CA ILE A 114 9.59 -14.20 -28.18
C ILE A 114 10.72 -13.21 -28.52
N SER A 115 10.48 -11.92 -28.34
CA SER A 115 11.45 -10.85 -28.59
C SER A 115 12.42 -10.62 -27.43
N PHE A 116 11.98 -10.88 -26.20
CA PHE A 116 12.79 -10.72 -24.99
C PHE A 116 12.49 -11.87 -24.02
N PHE A 117 13.54 -12.33 -23.34
CA PHE A 117 13.46 -13.40 -22.34
C PHE A 117 14.53 -13.18 -21.28
N GLU A 118 14.16 -13.22 -20.02
CA GLU A 118 15.10 -13.13 -18.90
C GLU A 118 14.56 -13.87 -17.66
N ARG A 119 15.46 -14.56 -16.96
CA ARG A 119 15.17 -15.10 -15.64
C ARG A 119 15.35 -13.98 -14.60
N VAL A 120 14.34 -13.74 -13.80
CA VAL A 120 14.26 -12.66 -12.80
C VAL A 120 14.09 -13.23 -11.41
N ARG A 121 14.81 -12.67 -10.43
CA ARG A 121 14.53 -12.88 -9.01
C ARG A 121 13.64 -11.76 -8.51
N ALA A 122 12.52 -12.12 -7.89
CA ALA A 122 11.56 -11.16 -7.36
C ALA A 122 12.22 -10.24 -6.31
N GLY A 123 11.89 -8.95 -6.36
CA GLY A 123 12.46 -7.94 -5.46
C GLY A 123 13.88 -7.51 -5.79
N SER A 124 14.48 -7.96 -6.91
CA SER A 124 15.82 -7.54 -7.33
C SER A 124 15.81 -6.15 -8.00
N SER A 125 16.93 -5.44 -7.93
CA SER A 125 17.14 -4.18 -8.65
C SER A 125 17.00 -4.34 -10.16
N ARG A 126 17.34 -5.53 -10.67
CA ARG A 126 17.20 -5.88 -12.09
C ARG A 126 15.73 -5.94 -12.53
N GLU A 127 14.83 -6.49 -11.70
CA GLU A 127 13.39 -6.49 -11.95
C GLU A 127 12.85 -5.07 -12.14
N GLN A 128 13.28 -4.13 -11.30
CA GLN A 128 12.83 -2.74 -11.39
C GLN A 128 13.36 -2.04 -12.64
N ALA A 129 14.63 -2.27 -12.99
CA ALA A 129 15.23 -1.72 -14.20
C ALA A 129 14.51 -2.18 -15.46
N LEU A 130 14.16 -3.47 -15.54
CA LEU A 130 13.44 -4.04 -16.68
C LEU A 130 12.04 -3.43 -16.86
N LYS A 131 11.30 -3.22 -15.76
CA LYS A 131 9.93 -2.66 -15.80
C LYS A 131 9.89 -1.13 -15.93
N SER A 132 10.90 -0.41 -15.49
CA SER A 132 10.97 1.06 -15.69
C SER A 132 11.37 1.44 -17.11
N ASN A 133 11.98 0.54 -17.87
CA ASN A 133 12.37 0.77 -19.26
C ASN A 133 11.30 0.39 -20.29
N SER A 134 10.22 -0.27 -19.87
CA SER A 134 9.09 -0.55 -20.77
C SER A 134 8.38 0.74 -21.26
N ASP A 135 8.50 1.84 -20.51
CA ASP A 135 7.97 3.16 -20.88
C ASP A 135 8.96 4.04 -21.65
N ARG A 136 10.21 3.60 -21.80
CA ARG A 136 11.24 4.32 -22.57
C ARG A 136 11.85 3.42 -23.63
N THR A 137 11.58 3.72 -24.88
CA THR A 137 12.26 3.18 -26.05
C THR A 137 13.76 3.51 -26.01
N ALA A 138 14.56 2.73 -25.30
CA ALA A 138 16.01 2.83 -25.35
C ALA A 138 16.64 1.44 -25.27
N ILE A 139 17.39 1.11 -26.32
CA ILE A 139 18.34 0.00 -26.36
C ILE A 139 19.35 0.25 -25.24
N ILE A 140 19.38 -0.62 -24.24
CA ILE A 140 20.37 -0.56 -23.17
C ILE A 140 21.66 -1.15 -23.72
N PRO A 141 22.78 -0.40 -23.81
CA PRO A 141 24.09 -1.02 -23.96
C PRO A 141 24.37 -1.86 -22.72
N ALA A 142 24.99 -3.00 -22.90
CA ALA A 142 25.42 -3.86 -21.81
C ALA A 142 26.54 -3.16 -21.02
N GLU A 143 26.19 -2.20 -20.15
CA GLU A 143 27.11 -1.65 -19.17
C GLU A 143 27.31 -2.65 -18.04
N LYS A 144 28.58 -2.82 -17.67
CA LYS A 144 28.99 -3.64 -16.52
C LYS A 144 28.18 -3.24 -15.28
N PRO A 145 27.63 -4.18 -14.51
CA PRO A 145 26.88 -3.88 -13.30
C PRO A 145 27.81 -3.21 -12.29
N THR A 146 27.69 -1.91 -12.13
CA THR A 146 28.09 -1.25 -10.89
C THR A 146 27.20 -1.84 -9.78
N ALA A 147 27.84 -2.33 -8.73
CA ALA A 147 27.21 -2.96 -7.58
C ALA A 147 26.23 -1.97 -6.91
N VAL A 148 24.98 -1.97 -7.35
CA VAL A 148 23.89 -1.20 -6.77
C VAL A 148 22.94 -2.21 -6.12
N ASN A 149 22.92 -2.19 -4.81
CA ASN A 149 21.99 -2.86 -3.86
C ASN A 149 21.05 -3.92 -4.45
N GLU A 150 21.49 -5.18 -4.38
CA GLU A 150 20.76 -6.34 -4.92
C GLU A 150 19.52 -6.76 -4.13
N ASN A 151 19.15 -6.06 -3.05
CA ASN A 151 18.17 -6.54 -2.09
C ASN A 151 17.01 -5.55 -1.89
N ARG A 152 16.20 -5.33 -2.93
CA ARG A 152 14.86 -4.77 -2.73
C ARG A 152 13.88 -5.92 -2.52
N GLY A 153 13.14 -5.88 -1.41
CA GLY A 153 12.22 -6.93 -1.02
C GLY A 153 10.99 -7.08 -1.91
N ARG A 154 10.17 -8.06 -1.59
CA ARG A 154 8.91 -8.37 -2.28
C ARG A 154 7.87 -7.27 -2.02
N ILE A 155 6.96 -7.07 -2.97
CA ILE A 155 5.78 -6.21 -2.79
C ILE A 155 4.57 -7.13 -2.57
N ILE A 156 4.03 -7.10 -1.36
CA ILE A 156 2.96 -8.00 -0.91
C ILE A 156 1.78 -7.17 -0.43
N VAL A 157 0.58 -7.51 -0.86
CA VAL A 157 -0.66 -6.91 -0.38
C VAL A 157 -1.56 -8.01 0.18
N PHE A 158 -1.96 -7.89 1.43
CA PHE A 158 -3.09 -8.62 1.97
C PHE A 158 -4.33 -7.75 1.81
N PHE A 159 -5.19 -8.12 0.88
CA PHE A 159 -6.43 -7.42 0.61
C PHE A 159 -7.59 -8.23 1.17
N LEU A 160 -8.26 -7.66 2.18
CA LEU A 160 -9.25 -8.36 2.98
C LEU A 160 -10.65 -7.91 2.56
N ASP A 161 -11.45 -8.86 2.15
CA ASP A 161 -12.85 -8.64 1.82
C ASP A 161 -13.71 -8.68 3.08
N ASP A 162 -13.50 -7.70 3.95
CA ASP A 162 -14.12 -7.60 5.27
C ASP A 162 -15.64 -7.39 5.21
N LEU A 163 -16.19 -7.12 4.04
CA LEU A 163 -17.63 -7.10 3.78
C LEU A 163 -18.24 -8.50 3.65
N HIS A 164 -17.44 -9.52 3.29
CA HIS A 164 -17.88 -10.92 3.17
C HIS A 164 -17.27 -11.83 4.23
N LEU A 165 -16.33 -11.36 5.08
CA LEU A 165 -15.72 -12.18 6.12
C LEU A 165 -16.65 -12.37 7.31
N SER A 166 -16.91 -13.62 7.70
CA SER A 166 -17.52 -13.97 8.97
C SER A 166 -16.57 -13.68 10.15
N LEU A 167 -17.11 -13.64 11.37
CA LEU A 167 -16.32 -13.41 12.59
C LEU A 167 -15.21 -14.44 12.76
N ASP A 168 -15.52 -15.70 12.50
CA ASP A 168 -14.56 -16.81 12.61
C ASP A 168 -13.48 -16.72 11.55
N SER A 169 -13.84 -16.37 10.32
CA SER A 169 -12.90 -16.13 9.23
C SER A 169 -12.01 -14.94 9.49
N LEU A 170 -12.54 -13.84 10.05
CA LEU A 170 -11.78 -12.69 10.47
C LEU A 170 -10.77 -13.04 11.57
N THR A 171 -11.17 -13.87 12.54
CA THR A 171 -10.29 -14.32 13.62
C THR A 171 -9.14 -15.16 13.08
N ARG A 172 -9.42 -16.10 12.16
CA ARG A 172 -8.38 -16.90 11.47
C ARG A 172 -7.45 -16.02 10.65
N THR A 173 -8.02 -15.04 9.93
CA THR A 173 -7.25 -14.10 9.11
C THR A 173 -6.31 -13.24 9.96
N ARG A 174 -6.78 -12.68 11.09
CA ARG A 174 -5.92 -11.93 12.02
C ARG A 174 -4.76 -12.79 12.52
N LYS A 175 -5.03 -14.04 12.91
CA LYS A 175 -3.99 -15.00 13.35
C LYS A 175 -2.95 -15.24 12.26
N MET A 176 -3.38 -15.50 11.02
CA MET A 176 -2.50 -15.71 9.86
C MET A 176 -1.62 -14.46 9.62
N LEU A 177 -2.22 -13.26 9.60
CA LEU A 177 -1.48 -12.02 9.40
C LEU A 177 -0.46 -11.75 10.50
N THR A 178 -0.83 -11.98 11.75
CA THR A 178 0.10 -11.84 12.90
C THR A 178 1.28 -12.80 12.76
N GLN A 179 1.03 -14.06 12.42
CA GLN A 179 2.09 -15.05 12.19
C GLN A 179 3.01 -14.65 11.02
N PHE A 180 2.43 -14.15 9.92
CA PHE A 180 3.22 -13.65 8.79
C PHE A 180 4.12 -12.46 9.21
N ILE A 181 3.59 -11.48 9.92
CA ILE A 181 4.33 -10.29 10.37
C ILE A 181 5.50 -10.69 11.27
N GLU A 182 5.29 -11.67 12.17
CA GLU A 182 6.33 -12.07 13.11
C GLU A 182 7.42 -12.94 12.49
N ASN A 183 7.05 -13.87 11.61
CA ASN A 183 7.93 -14.95 11.18
C ASN A 183 8.44 -14.80 9.74
N GLU A 184 7.66 -14.20 8.84
CA GLU A 184 7.89 -14.29 7.39
C GLU A 184 8.22 -12.94 6.73
N LEU A 185 7.95 -11.83 7.44
CA LEU A 185 8.25 -10.49 6.95
C LEU A 185 9.77 -10.28 6.85
N GLY A 186 10.27 -10.17 5.63
CA GLY A 186 11.67 -9.85 5.35
C GLY A 186 11.98 -8.37 5.61
N ASP A 187 13.24 -8.06 5.95
CA ASP A 187 13.69 -6.69 6.30
C ASP A 187 13.46 -5.67 5.18
N ASN A 188 13.40 -6.11 3.92
CA ASN A 188 13.20 -5.24 2.75
C ASN A 188 11.83 -5.44 2.07
N ASP A 189 10.98 -6.30 2.61
CA ASP A 189 9.63 -6.50 2.08
C ASP A 189 8.79 -5.23 2.27
N ARG A 190 7.98 -4.92 1.29
CA ARG A 190 6.99 -3.84 1.34
C ARG A 190 5.61 -4.45 1.39
N VAL A 191 5.02 -4.47 2.57
CA VAL A 191 3.73 -5.09 2.83
C VAL A 191 2.67 -4.02 3.06
N ALA A 192 1.50 -4.21 2.46
CA ALA A 192 0.31 -3.43 2.77
C ALA A 192 -0.80 -4.38 3.23
N ILE A 193 -1.55 -3.97 4.24
CA ILE A 193 -2.80 -4.59 4.65
C ILE A 193 -3.92 -3.61 4.32
N ALA A 194 -4.85 -4.01 3.48
CA ALA A 194 -5.95 -3.18 3.03
C ALA A 194 -7.28 -3.94 3.15
N SER A 195 -8.38 -3.24 3.26
CA SER A 195 -9.72 -3.84 3.35
C SER A 195 -10.68 -3.24 2.34
N THR A 196 -11.70 -4.01 1.96
CA THR A 196 -12.76 -3.57 1.05
C THR A 196 -13.54 -2.37 1.63
N SER A 197 -13.81 -2.37 2.93
CA SER A 197 -14.49 -1.25 3.61
C SER A 197 -13.66 0.03 3.71
N GLY A 198 -12.31 -0.10 3.66
CA GLY A 198 -11.40 1.01 3.90
C GLY A 198 -11.22 1.39 5.38
N ASP A 199 -11.80 0.67 6.33
CA ASP A 199 -11.78 0.99 7.76
C ASP A 199 -10.38 1.00 8.40
N ILE A 200 -9.40 0.31 7.78
CA ILE A 200 -7.99 0.40 8.17
C ILE A 200 -7.47 1.85 7.99
N GLY A 201 -8.03 2.57 7.02
CA GLY A 201 -7.78 3.99 6.81
C GLY A 201 -6.32 4.30 6.46
N PHE A 202 -5.70 5.24 7.19
CA PHE A 202 -4.35 5.73 6.92
C PHE A 202 -3.25 4.66 7.00
N LEU A 203 -3.49 3.56 7.72
CA LEU A 203 -2.52 2.45 7.84
C LEU A 203 -2.46 1.55 6.60
N GLN A 204 -3.34 1.73 5.61
CA GLN A 204 -3.31 0.99 4.34
C GLN A 204 -2.16 1.50 3.44
N GLN A 205 -0.93 1.38 3.91
CA GLN A 205 0.26 1.84 3.21
C GLN A 205 1.29 0.73 3.13
N PHE A 206 2.13 0.78 2.09
CA PHE A 206 3.26 -0.12 1.98
C PHE A 206 4.33 0.21 3.00
N THR A 207 4.63 -0.75 3.86
CA THR A 207 5.61 -0.61 4.93
C THR A 207 6.28 -1.95 5.24
N ASP A 208 7.41 -1.90 5.89
CA ASP A 208 8.10 -3.01 6.52
C ASP A 208 8.08 -2.91 8.05
N ASN A 209 7.42 -1.86 8.56
CA ASN A 209 7.31 -1.60 9.99
C ASN A 209 6.24 -2.52 10.61
N LYS A 210 6.68 -3.44 11.48
CA LYS A 210 5.81 -4.43 12.13
C LYS A 210 4.72 -3.77 12.97
N SER A 211 5.01 -2.69 13.70
CA SER A 211 4.03 -1.99 14.54
C SER A 211 2.88 -1.40 13.71
N VAL A 212 3.19 -0.87 12.52
CA VAL A 212 2.17 -0.38 11.58
C VAL A 212 1.28 -1.50 11.09
N LEU A 213 1.88 -2.64 10.71
CA LEU A 213 1.14 -3.81 10.23
C LEU A 213 0.27 -4.41 11.34
N HIS A 214 0.77 -4.50 12.58
CA HIS A 214 -0.02 -4.94 13.73
C HIS A 214 -1.19 -3.99 14.00
N ALA A 215 -0.95 -2.68 14.00
CA ALA A 215 -2.01 -1.68 14.16
C ALA A 215 -3.08 -1.79 13.05
N ALA A 216 -2.68 -2.12 11.81
CA ALA A 216 -3.61 -2.38 10.72
C ALA A 216 -4.45 -3.64 10.98
N VAL A 217 -3.83 -4.74 11.47
CA VAL A 217 -4.54 -5.98 11.84
C VAL A 217 -5.54 -5.74 12.98
N GLU A 218 -5.19 -4.94 13.98
CA GLU A 218 -6.07 -4.58 15.09
C GLU A 218 -7.29 -3.78 14.65
N ARG A 219 -7.18 -2.98 13.59
CA ARG A 219 -8.29 -2.20 13.02
C ARG A 219 -9.25 -3.00 12.17
N LEU A 220 -8.88 -4.19 11.76
CA LEU A 220 -9.81 -5.06 11.07
C LEU A 220 -11.05 -5.28 11.91
N ARG A 221 -12.23 -5.00 11.37
CA ARG A 221 -13.50 -5.17 12.04
C ARG A 221 -14.41 -6.07 11.23
N GLN A 222 -15.28 -6.79 11.90
CA GLN A 222 -16.37 -7.45 11.25
C GLN A 222 -17.39 -6.39 10.85
N HIS A 223 -17.73 -6.36 9.58
CA HIS A 223 -18.91 -5.67 9.11
C HIS A 223 -20.06 -6.67 9.21
N PRO A 224 -21.07 -6.43 10.09
CA PRO A 224 -22.25 -7.25 10.08
C PRO A 224 -22.81 -7.17 8.67
N TYR A 225 -23.01 -8.31 8.06
CA TYR A 225 -23.51 -8.49 6.71
C TYR A 225 -24.51 -7.40 6.35
N ASN A 226 -24.20 -6.59 5.36
CA ASN A 226 -25.16 -5.59 4.84
C ASN A 226 -26.33 -6.25 4.13
N ILE A 227 -26.19 -7.53 3.79
CA ILE A 227 -27.26 -8.35 3.26
C ILE A 227 -28.08 -8.86 4.45
N ARG A 228 -29.17 -8.15 4.70
CA ARG A 228 -30.09 -8.47 5.79
C ARG A 228 -31.33 -9.13 5.21
N ASP A 229 -31.54 -10.37 5.60
CA ASP A 229 -32.86 -10.92 5.50
C ASP A 229 -33.77 -10.18 6.51
N MET A 230 -34.58 -9.28 6.01
CA MET A 230 -35.42 -8.38 6.82
C MET A 230 -36.52 -9.11 7.59
N THR A 231 -36.75 -10.39 7.28
CA THR A 231 -37.79 -11.21 7.95
C THR A 231 -37.20 -11.91 9.17
N ARG A 232 -37.17 -11.24 10.32
CA ARG A 232 -36.65 -11.79 11.57
C ARG A 232 -37.40 -13.00 12.14
N GLU A 233 -38.60 -13.25 11.65
CA GLU A 233 -39.52 -14.30 12.18
C GLU A 233 -39.51 -15.59 11.36
N THR A 234 -38.75 -15.64 10.28
CA THR A 234 -38.70 -16.78 9.38
C THR A 234 -37.29 -17.35 9.25
N THR A 235 -37.18 -18.59 8.78
CA THR A 235 -35.91 -19.25 8.48
C THR A 235 -35.03 -18.38 7.60
N PRO A 236 -33.74 -18.13 7.98
CA PRO A 236 -32.82 -17.34 7.18
C PRO A 236 -32.66 -17.89 5.77
N MET A 237 -32.68 -16.99 4.77
CA MET A 237 -32.45 -17.35 3.36
C MET A 237 -31.06 -16.87 2.97
N THR A 238 -30.21 -17.78 2.46
CA THR A 238 -28.88 -17.42 1.97
C THR A 238 -28.97 -16.79 0.57
N GLU A 239 -27.90 -16.13 0.14
CA GLU A 239 -27.80 -15.56 -1.20
C GLU A 239 -27.94 -16.62 -2.29
N TYR A 240 -27.34 -17.79 -2.07
CA TYR A 240 -27.41 -18.90 -3.01
C TYR A 240 -28.84 -19.46 -3.12
N MET A 241 -29.55 -19.63 -1.99
CA MET A 241 -30.94 -20.04 -1.96
C MET A 241 -31.83 -18.99 -2.66
N ALA A 242 -31.60 -17.71 -2.41
CA ALA A 242 -32.30 -16.62 -3.11
C ALA A 242 -32.06 -16.68 -4.63
N LEU A 243 -30.83 -16.97 -5.07
CA LEU A 243 -30.49 -17.11 -6.48
C LEU A 243 -31.20 -18.32 -7.13
N THR A 244 -31.28 -19.45 -6.45
CA THR A 244 -31.97 -20.63 -6.96
C THR A 244 -33.49 -20.41 -7.09
N ILE A 245 -34.07 -19.63 -6.17
CA ILE A 245 -35.48 -19.23 -6.23
C ILE A 245 -35.73 -18.30 -7.42
N GLU A 246 -34.91 -17.24 -7.59
CA GLU A 246 -35.10 -16.28 -8.69
C GLU A 246 -34.89 -16.93 -10.06
N ARG A 247 -33.95 -17.85 -10.18
CA ARG A 247 -33.68 -18.60 -11.42
C ARG A 247 -34.58 -19.78 -11.66
N LYS A 248 -35.33 -20.19 -10.64
CA LYS A 248 -36.18 -21.40 -10.65
C LYS A 248 -35.37 -22.68 -10.89
N ASP A 249 -34.13 -22.71 -10.36
CA ASP A 249 -33.20 -23.82 -10.56
C ASP A 249 -33.49 -24.98 -9.59
N ASP A 250 -34.10 -24.69 -8.43
CA ASP A 250 -34.44 -25.69 -7.40
C ASP A 250 -35.87 -25.46 -6.84
N PRO A 251 -36.87 -26.19 -7.38
CA PRO A 251 -38.24 -26.09 -6.87
C PRO A 251 -38.40 -26.50 -5.39
N GLY A 252 -37.49 -27.35 -4.89
CA GLY A 252 -37.51 -27.80 -3.48
C GLY A 252 -37.23 -26.65 -2.52
N VAL A 253 -36.21 -25.83 -2.82
CA VAL A 253 -35.85 -24.64 -2.02
C VAL A 253 -37.04 -23.67 -1.99
N PHE A 254 -37.62 -23.39 -3.16
CA PHE A 254 -38.83 -22.52 -3.24
C PHE A 254 -39.98 -23.03 -2.40
N ALA A 255 -40.31 -24.32 -2.57
CA ALA A 255 -41.41 -24.98 -1.81
C ALA A 255 -41.13 -24.91 -0.30
N PHE A 256 -39.93 -25.15 0.15
CA PHE A 256 -39.53 -25.03 1.56
C PHE A 256 -39.88 -23.65 2.14
N TYR A 257 -39.43 -22.57 1.51
CA TYR A 257 -39.68 -21.22 2.02
C TYR A 257 -41.16 -20.81 1.91
N VAL A 258 -41.88 -21.30 0.93
CA VAL A 258 -43.33 -21.11 0.84
C VAL A 258 -44.07 -21.81 2.00
N ASP A 259 -43.66 -23.06 2.34
CA ASP A 259 -44.22 -23.80 3.45
C ASP A 259 -43.90 -23.11 4.80
N GLU A 260 -42.69 -22.61 4.98
CA GLU A 260 -42.31 -21.81 6.15
C GLU A 260 -43.12 -20.52 6.28
N CYS A 261 -43.34 -19.81 5.18
CA CYS A 261 -44.22 -18.64 5.16
C CYS A 261 -45.65 -19.01 5.60
N LEU A 262 -46.19 -20.11 5.10
CA LEU A 262 -47.56 -20.57 5.45
C LEU A 262 -47.68 -20.99 6.93
N LYS A 263 -46.63 -21.48 7.56
CA LYS A 263 -46.62 -21.81 9.01
C LYS A 263 -46.77 -20.60 9.90
N THR A 264 -46.21 -19.46 9.47
CA THR A 264 -46.20 -18.18 10.24
C THR A 264 -47.32 -17.24 9.82
N ALA A 265 -47.97 -17.49 8.69
CA ALA A 265 -49.03 -16.67 8.13
C ALA A 265 -50.34 -16.74 8.92
N PRO A 266 -51.20 -15.70 8.87
CA PRO A 266 -52.55 -15.75 9.46
C PRO A 266 -53.39 -16.90 8.93
N PRO A 267 -54.39 -17.38 9.70
CA PRO A 267 -55.31 -18.44 9.23
C PRO A 267 -55.99 -18.04 7.90
N ARG A 268 -55.99 -18.97 6.94
CA ARG A 268 -56.53 -18.78 5.58
C ARG A 268 -55.71 -17.86 4.66
N TYR A 269 -54.45 -17.60 4.97
CA TYR A 269 -53.57 -16.84 4.09
C TYR A 269 -53.36 -17.59 2.75
N PRO A 270 -53.55 -16.95 1.59
CA PRO A 270 -53.43 -17.63 0.32
C PRO A 270 -51.98 -18.09 0.04
N ARG A 271 -51.78 -19.36 -0.38
CA ARG A 271 -50.49 -19.87 -0.78
C ARG A 271 -49.79 -18.98 -1.80
N ARG A 272 -50.55 -18.43 -2.77
CA ARG A 272 -50.03 -17.54 -3.80
C ARG A 272 -49.41 -16.25 -3.21
N SER A 273 -49.93 -15.74 -2.09
CA SER A 273 -49.34 -14.59 -1.40
C SER A 273 -47.96 -14.94 -0.82
N CYS A 274 -47.82 -16.10 -0.17
CA CYS A 274 -46.49 -16.59 0.28
C CYS A 274 -45.53 -16.81 -0.89
N GLU A 275 -46.00 -17.32 -2.02
CA GLU A 275 -45.14 -17.49 -3.22
C GLU A 275 -44.60 -16.13 -3.71
N VAL A 276 -45.40 -15.08 -3.73
CA VAL A 276 -44.99 -13.73 -4.10
C VAL A 276 -44.03 -13.14 -3.07
N GLU A 277 -44.27 -13.32 -1.77
CA GLU A 277 -43.45 -12.83 -0.70
C GLU A 277 -42.04 -13.48 -0.73
N VAL A 278 -41.96 -14.80 -0.92
CA VAL A 278 -40.72 -15.54 -1.03
C VAL A 278 -39.88 -15.07 -2.21
N VAL A 279 -40.49 -14.84 -3.38
CA VAL A 279 -39.78 -14.30 -4.55
C VAL A 279 -39.29 -12.87 -4.29
N ASN A 280 -40.11 -12.01 -3.69
CA ASN A 280 -39.75 -10.62 -3.40
C ASN A 280 -38.59 -10.58 -2.36
N ARG A 281 -38.63 -11.45 -1.34
CA ARG A 281 -37.57 -11.62 -0.37
C ARG A 281 -36.25 -12.04 -1.03
N ALA A 282 -36.30 -13.04 -1.91
CA ALA A 282 -35.14 -13.51 -2.66
C ALA A 282 -34.53 -12.37 -3.50
N ARG A 283 -35.36 -11.61 -4.21
CA ARG A 283 -34.90 -10.45 -5.00
C ARG A 283 -34.23 -9.39 -4.15
N LEU A 284 -34.80 -9.05 -2.99
CA LEU A 284 -34.22 -8.08 -2.08
C LEU A 284 -32.83 -8.51 -1.60
N ILE A 285 -32.65 -9.77 -1.21
CA ILE A 285 -31.37 -10.33 -0.82
C ILE A 285 -30.36 -10.22 -1.97
N LEU A 286 -30.76 -10.59 -3.18
CA LEU A 286 -29.85 -10.53 -4.34
C LEU A 286 -29.46 -9.08 -4.72
N VAL A 287 -30.35 -8.10 -4.58
CA VAL A 287 -30.03 -6.68 -4.80
C VAL A 287 -29.01 -6.20 -3.77
N GLN A 288 -29.17 -6.58 -2.51
CA GLN A 288 -28.20 -6.24 -1.46
C GLN A 288 -26.85 -6.93 -1.72
N ALA A 289 -26.84 -8.22 -2.08
CA ALA A 289 -25.64 -8.96 -2.43
C ALA A 289 -24.89 -8.30 -3.60
N ALA A 290 -25.62 -7.93 -4.66
CA ALA A 290 -25.02 -7.26 -5.80
C ALA A 290 -24.33 -5.95 -5.41
N ALA A 291 -24.92 -5.15 -4.52
CA ALA A 291 -24.33 -3.90 -4.07
C ALA A 291 -23.01 -4.12 -3.30
N VAL A 292 -22.94 -5.14 -2.44
CA VAL A 292 -21.71 -5.50 -1.70
C VAL A 292 -20.62 -5.99 -2.67
N ILE A 293 -20.97 -6.83 -3.64
CA ILE A 293 -20.04 -7.34 -4.66
C ILE A 293 -19.46 -6.20 -5.51
N VAL A 294 -20.30 -5.22 -5.89
CA VAL A 294 -19.84 -4.03 -6.63
C VAL A 294 -18.79 -3.27 -5.82
N ASN A 295 -19.01 -3.06 -4.52
CA ASN A 295 -18.00 -2.42 -3.65
C ASN A 295 -16.69 -3.20 -3.61
N THR A 296 -16.75 -4.53 -3.56
CA THR A 296 -15.56 -5.38 -3.60
C THR A 296 -14.80 -5.22 -4.94
N TYR A 297 -15.51 -5.20 -6.06
CA TYR A 297 -14.89 -5.00 -7.37
C TYR A 297 -14.28 -3.60 -7.54
N GLU A 298 -14.96 -2.54 -7.12
CA GLU A 298 -14.45 -1.17 -7.17
C GLU A 298 -13.21 -1.00 -6.31
N SER A 299 -13.18 -1.61 -5.13
CA SER A 299 -12.03 -1.59 -4.23
C SER A 299 -10.83 -2.36 -4.80
N LEU A 300 -11.06 -3.52 -5.44
CA LEU A 300 -10.04 -4.27 -6.18
C LEU A 300 -9.49 -3.45 -7.36
N GLU A 301 -10.36 -2.82 -8.14
CA GLU A 301 -9.95 -1.95 -9.26
C GLU A 301 -9.12 -0.76 -8.78
N SER A 302 -9.49 -0.14 -7.66
CA SER A 302 -8.72 0.92 -7.03
C SER A 302 -7.33 0.44 -6.58
N LEU A 303 -7.24 -0.77 -6.00
CA LEU A 303 -5.98 -1.40 -5.66
C LEU A 303 -5.10 -1.61 -6.91
N MET A 304 -5.67 -2.07 -8.04
CA MET A 304 -4.92 -2.25 -9.29
C MET A 304 -4.39 -0.92 -9.81
N ARG A 305 -5.20 0.15 -9.82
CA ARG A 305 -4.76 1.50 -10.23
C ARG A 305 -3.62 2.04 -9.35
N THR A 306 -3.72 1.86 -8.04
CA THR A 306 -2.66 2.26 -7.10
C THR A 306 -1.39 1.46 -7.31
N SER A 307 -1.54 0.15 -7.51
CA SER A 307 -0.43 -0.78 -7.74
C SER A 307 0.31 -0.50 -9.06
N ALA A 308 -0.38 0.01 -10.07
CA ALA A 308 0.23 0.36 -11.36
C ALA A 308 1.31 1.46 -11.25
N GLN A 309 1.24 2.31 -10.21
CA GLN A 309 2.24 3.35 -9.95
C GLN A 309 3.56 2.80 -9.39
N MET A 310 3.60 1.54 -9.00
CA MET A 310 4.77 0.89 -8.42
C MET A 310 5.45 -0.01 -9.44
N SER A 311 6.77 0.07 -9.54
CA SER A 311 7.55 -0.87 -10.37
C SER A 311 7.68 -2.23 -9.68
N GLY A 312 7.87 -3.29 -10.46
CA GLY A 312 8.06 -4.65 -9.96
C GLY A 312 6.76 -5.46 -9.87
N ARG A 313 6.92 -6.76 -9.62
CA ARG A 313 5.80 -7.70 -9.43
C ARG A 313 5.16 -7.50 -8.05
N LYS A 314 3.84 -7.54 -7.98
CA LYS A 314 3.08 -7.43 -6.74
C LYS A 314 2.30 -8.72 -6.53
N LEU A 315 2.38 -9.26 -5.32
CA LEU A 315 1.61 -10.41 -4.88
C LEU A 315 0.45 -9.90 -4.05
N VAL A 316 -0.77 -10.16 -4.48
CA VAL A 316 -1.98 -9.81 -3.74
C VAL A 316 -2.61 -11.09 -3.19
N PHE A 317 -2.70 -11.19 -1.87
CA PHE A 317 -3.45 -12.22 -1.18
C PHE A 317 -4.85 -11.68 -0.88
N PHE A 318 -5.81 -12.06 -1.71
CA PHE A 318 -7.22 -11.70 -1.54
C PHE A 318 -7.89 -12.70 -0.62
N VAL A 319 -8.33 -12.25 0.56
CA VAL A 319 -8.91 -13.08 1.63
C VAL A 319 -10.39 -12.78 1.74
N SER A 320 -11.24 -13.77 1.51
CA SER A 320 -12.71 -13.63 1.50
C SER A 320 -13.36 -14.95 1.85
N ASP A 321 -14.60 -14.92 2.35
CA ASP A 321 -15.45 -16.13 2.46
C ASP A 321 -16.10 -16.50 1.11
N GLY A 322 -15.72 -15.75 0.06
CA GLY A 322 -16.28 -15.90 -1.28
C GLY A 322 -17.60 -15.17 -1.47
N PHE A 323 -18.01 -15.03 -2.70
CA PHE A 323 -19.27 -14.39 -3.13
C PHE A 323 -19.74 -14.97 -4.45
N LEU A 324 -21.02 -14.79 -4.77
CA LEU A 324 -21.56 -15.26 -6.02
C LEU A 324 -21.10 -14.43 -7.20
N LEU A 325 -20.59 -15.06 -8.25
CA LEU A 325 -20.19 -14.34 -9.48
C LEU A 325 -21.34 -13.62 -10.14
N ASP A 326 -22.55 -14.18 -10.03
CA ASP A 326 -23.72 -13.71 -10.74
C ASP A 326 -24.92 -13.71 -9.79
N THR A 327 -25.28 -12.51 -9.34
CA THR A 327 -26.47 -12.24 -8.50
C THR A 327 -27.60 -11.59 -9.30
N GLY A 328 -27.36 -11.29 -10.58
CA GLY A 328 -28.29 -10.57 -11.44
C GLY A 328 -29.23 -11.45 -12.24
N PRO A 329 -30.19 -10.83 -12.96
CA PRO A 329 -30.97 -11.51 -13.96
C PRO A 329 -30.04 -12.13 -15.02
N ARG A 330 -30.50 -13.23 -15.66
CA ARG A 330 -29.69 -14.03 -16.60
C ARG A 330 -28.93 -13.26 -17.71
N ASN A 331 -29.27 -11.98 -17.93
CA ASN A 331 -28.65 -11.10 -18.94
C ASN A 331 -27.59 -10.15 -18.37
N ALA A 332 -27.27 -10.19 -17.08
CA ALA A 332 -26.16 -9.42 -16.52
C ALA A 332 -24.84 -10.06 -16.95
N ASP A 333 -23.83 -9.26 -17.27
CA ASP A 333 -22.48 -9.75 -17.56
C ASP A 333 -21.57 -9.61 -16.33
N PRO A 334 -21.63 -10.55 -15.38
CA PRO A 334 -20.78 -10.53 -14.19
C PRO A 334 -19.31 -10.82 -14.53
N ARG A 335 -19.05 -11.42 -15.70
CA ARG A 335 -17.69 -11.72 -16.15
C ARG A 335 -16.97 -10.51 -16.71
N GLY A 336 -17.69 -9.55 -17.30
CA GLY A 336 -17.09 -8.34 -17.86
C GLY A 336 -16.35 -7.52 -16.81
N LYS A 337 -16.91 -7.34 -15.60
CA LYS A 337 -16.24 -6.66 -14.49
C LYS A 337 -14.98 -7.42 -14.02
N LEU A 338 -15.10 -8.74 -13.89
CA LEU A 338 -13.98 -9.60 -13.51
C LEU A 338 -12.84 -9.51 -14.54
N THR A 339 -13.17 -9.54 -15.84
CA THR A 339 -12.19 -9.38 -16.93
C THR A 339 -11.51 -8.02 -16.88
N GLN A 340 -12.23 -6.94 -16.55
CA GLN A 340 -11.64 -5.60 -16.37
C GLN A 340 -10.62 -5.57 -15.23
N ILE A 341 -10.95 -6.19 -14.10
CA ILE A 341 -10.05 -6.28 -12.94
C ILE A 341 -8.81 -7.10 -13.27
N THR A 342 -8.96 -8.25 -13.92
CA THR A 342 -7.84 -9.13 -14.27
C THR A 342 -6.92 -8.49 -15.31
N ASP A 343 -7.46 -7.74 -16.26
CA ASP A 343 -6.67 -6.96 -17.22
C ASP A 343 -5.92 -5.80 -16.52
N ALA A 344 -6.57 -5.08 -15.62
CA ALA A 344 -5.92 -4.04 -14.83
C ALA A 344 -4.80 -4.62 -13.94
N ALA A 345 -5.01 -5.80 -13.36
CA ALA A 345 -4.02 -6.53 -12.57
C ALA A 345 -2.79 -6.88 -13.42
N LEU A 346 -3.01 -7.41 -14.62
CA LEU A 346 -1.94 -7.76 -15.56
C LEU A 346 -1.08 -6.53 -15.92
N ARG A 347 -1.73 -5.42 -16.31
CA ARG A 347 -1.01 -4.16 -16.63
C ARG A 347 -0.25 -3.60 -15.42
N ALA A 348 -0.79 -3.77 -14.22
CA ALA A 348 -0.14 -3.35 -12.99
C ALA A 348 0.97 -4.30 -12.52
N GLY A 349 1.20 -5.44 -13.18
CA GLY A 349 2.12 -6.50 -12.73
C GLY A 349 1.68 -7.12 -11.39
N VAL A 350 0.36 -7.28 -11.20
CA VAL A 350 -0.26 -7.87 -10.02
C VAL A 350 -0.68 -9.29 -10.30
N VAL A 351 -0.31 -10.21 -9.41
CA VAL A 351 -0.80 -11.60 -9.39
C VAL A 351 -1.66 -11.78 -8.15
N ILE A 352 -2.90 -12.22 -8.32
CA ILE A 352 -3.85 -12.40 -7.23
C ILE A 352 -3.86 -13.87 -6.80
N TYR A 353 -3.58 -14.10 -5.53
CA TYR A 353 -3.76 -15.37 -4.84
C TYR A 353 -4.97 -15.23 -3.92
N THR A 354 -5.93 -16.13 -4.01
CA THR A 354 -7.15 -16.04 -3.19
C THR A 354 -7.16 -17.05 -2.07
N ILE A 355 -7.68 -16.67 -0.92
CA ILE A 355 -7.81 -17.50 0.28
C ILE A 355 -9.28 -17.52 0.68
N ASP A 356 -9.91 -18.69 0.60
CA ASP A 356 -11.21 -18.93 1.23
C ASP A 356 -11.01 -19.03 2.75
N ALA A 357 -11.39 -17.97 3.45
CA ALA A 357 -11.11 -17.82 4.87
C ALA A 357 -12.02 -18.67 5.76
N ARG A 358 -13.05 -19.32 5.19
CA ARG A 358 -13.88 -20.30 5.93
C ARG A 358 -13.08 -21.53 6.36
N GLY A 359 -11.96 -21.80 5.69
CA GLY A 359 -11.13 -22.95 6.01
C GLY A 359 -11.75 -24.27 5.55
N LEU A 360 -11.77 -25.27 6.42
CA LEU A 360 -12.48 -26.53 6.18
C LEU A 360 -13.99 -26.31 6.29
N PHE A 361 -14.63 -26.13 5.16
CA PHE A 361 -16.07 -25.90 5.05
C PHE A 361 -16.76 -27.15 4.52
N SER A 362 -17.71 -27.71 5.30
CA SER A 362 -18.43 -28.93 4.93
C SER A 362 -19.64 -28.68 4.04
N GLY A 363 -20.17 -27.45 4.00
CA GLY A 363 -21.42 -27.12 3.31
C GLY A 363 -22.68 -27.78 3.93
N GLN A 364 -22.53 -28.48 5.03
CA GLN A 364 -23.67 -29.14 5.71
C GLN A 364 -24.38 -28.12 6.61
N LEU A 365 -25.70 -28.20 6.62
CA LEU A 365 -26.52 -27.48 7.60
C LEU A 365 -26.23 -28.08 8.99
N ASP A 366 -25.79 -27.21 9.91
CA ASP A 366 -25.55 -27.62 11.30
C ASP A 366 -26.45 -26.80 12.26
N ALA A 367 -26.38 -27.14 13.55
CA ALA A 367 -27.22 -26.54 14.57
C ALA A 367 -26.94 -25.04 14.77
N THR A 368 -25.84 -24.47 14.23
CA THR A 368 -25.49 -23.05 14.33
C THR A 368 -26.24 -22.20 13.31
N ASN A 369 -26.76 -22.81 12.24
CA ASN A 369 -27.42 -22.11 11.14
C ASN A 369 -28.88 -21.71 11.42
N ASN A 370 -29.43 -22.04 12.59
CA ASN A 370 -30.83 -21.74 12.97
C ASN A 370 -31.88 -22.15 11.92
N VAL A 371 -31.54 -23.12 11.07
CA VAL A 371 -32.44 -23.60 10.03
C VAL A 371 -33.32 -24.74 10.63
N PRO A 372 -34.67 -24.66 10.51
CA PRO A 372 -35.50 -25.74 10.92
C PRO A 372 -35.14 -27.05 10.23
N ILE A 373 -35.30 -28.16 10.94
CA ILE A 373 -35.07 -29.51 10.35
C ILE A 373 -36.03 -29.70 9.17
N ASP A 374 -35.45 -29.75 7.97
CA ASP A 374 -36.22 -30.09 6.76
C ASP A 374 -36.24 -31.62 6.59
N ILE A 375 -37.28 -32.24 7.08
CA ILE A 375 -37.46 -33.73 6.98
C ILE A 375 -37.47 -34.25 5.54
N HIS A 376 -37.65 -33.36 4.55
CA HIS A 376 -37.66 -33.72 3.13
C HIS A 376 -36.29 -33.49 2.46
N GLY A 377 -35.29 -32.93 3.17
CA GLY A 377 -33.95 -32.70 2.64
C GLY A 377 -33.88 -31.68 1.49
N ARG A 378 -34.90 -30.80 1.34
CA ARG A 378 -35.00 -29.83 0.22
C ARG A 378 -33.91 -28.79 0.20
N LEU A 379 -33.37 -28.42 1.37
CA LEU A 379 -32.27 -27.44 1.50
C LEU A 379 -30.88 -28.09 1.42
N GLU A 380 -30.76 -29.40 1.61
CA GLU A 380 -29.47 -30.06 1.69
C GLU A 380 -28.64 -29.92 0.41
N ASN A 381 -29.26 -30.17 -0.74
CA ASN A 381 -28.59 -29.98 -2.04
C ASN A 381 -28.16 -28.54 -2.31
N ALA A 382 -28.97 -27.57 -1.93
CA ALA A 382 -28.65 -26.15 -2.09
C ALA A 382 -27.46 -25.77 -1.19
N SER A 383 -27.47 -26.19 0.08
CA SER A 383 -26.36 -25.97 1.02
C SER A 383 -25.03 -26.54 0.54
N LEU A 384 -25.03 -27.78 0.01
CA LEU A 384 -23.84 -28.42 -0.52
C LEU A 384 -23.27 -27.67 -1.75
N ARG A 385 -24.09 -27.03 -2.56
CA ARG A 385 -23.69 -26.29 -3.76
C ARG A 385 -23.28 -24.83 -3.47
N GLU A 386 -23.71 -24.26 -2.37
CA GLU A 386 -23.43 -22.88 -1.99
C GLU A 386 -21.93 -22.61 -1.84
N GLY A 387 -21.20 -23.51 -1.18
CA GLY A 387 -19.76 -23.42 -1.02
C GLY A 387 -19.01 -23.33 -2.35
N PRO A 388 -19.14 -24.31 -3.25
CA PRO A 388 -18.56 -24.22 -4.59
C PRO A 388 -18.96 -22.97 -5.37
N ALA A 389 -20.23 -22.58 -5.34
CA ALA A 389 -20.73 -21.39 -6.06
C ALA A 389 -20.08 -20.08 -5.57
N SER A 390 -19.90 -19.92 -4.27
CA SER A 390 -19.22 -18.77 -3.69
C SER A 390 -17.70 -18.77 -3.93
N GLN A 391 -17.09 -19.94 -4.16
CA GLN A 391 -15.66 -20.07 -4.49
C GLN A 391 -15.34 -19.75 -5.96
N ASP A 392 -16.33 -19.72 -6.84
CA ASP A 392 -16.10 -19.52 -8.28
C ASP A 392 -15.46 -18.17 -8.58
N ALA A 393 -15.85 -17.11 -7.88
CA ALA A 393 -15.24 -15.79 -8.00
C ALA A 393 -13.77 -15.79 -7.58
N LEU A 394 -13.45 -16.44 -6.46
CA LEU A 394 -12.08 -16.59 -5.96
C LEU A 394 -11.21 -17.36 -6.95
N ASN A 395 -11.76 -18.47 -7.49
CA ASN A 395 -11.07 -19.30 -8.49
C ASN A 395 -10.76 -18.52 -9.77
N ALA A 396 -11.73 -17.75 -10.26
CA ALA A 396 -11.59 -16.97 -11.48
C ALA A 396 -10.54 -15.85 -11.31
N LEU A 397 -10.63 -15.04 -10.24
CA LEU A 397 -9.65 -13.99 -9.93
C LEU A 397 -8.22 -14.53 -9.87
N ALA A 398 -8.02 -15.64 -9.15
CA ALA A 398 -6.70 -16.23 -9.03
C ALA A 398 -6.17 -16.77 -10.37
N ARG A 399 -6.97 -17.62 -11.05
CA ARG A 399 -6.56 -18.26 -12.29
C ARG A 399 -6.24 -17.25 -13.39
N ASP A 400 -7.12 -16.25 -13.57
CA ASP A 400 -7.04 -15.33 -14.69
C ASP A 400 -5.87 -14.33 -14.54
N THR A 401 -5.36 -14.12 -13.30
CA THR A 401 -4.15 -13.33 -13.01
C THR A 401 -2.87 -14.16 -12.88
N GLY A 402 -2.92 -15.49 -13.08
CA GLY A 402 -1.77 -16.39 -12.97
C GLY A 402 -1.44 -16.83 -11.55
N GLY A 403 -2.32 -16.60 -10.59
CA GLY A 403 -2.20 -17.09 -9.21
C GLY A 403 -2.94 -18.41 -8.95
N ARG A 404 -3.25 -18.67 -7.69
CA ARG A 404 -3.98 -19.87 -7.23
C ARG A 404 -4.94 -19.54 -6.11
N ALA A 405 -6.03 -20.32 -6.03
CA ALA A 405 -6.97 -20.27 -4.92
C ALA A 405 -6.64 -21.32 -3.85
N LEU A 406 -6.60 -20.91 -2.60
CA LEU A 406 -6.58 -21.79 -1.44
C LEU A 406 -8.01 -22.04 -0.96
N ARG A 407 -8.40 -23.29 -0.87
CA ARG A 407 -9.75 -23.71 -0.46
C ARG A 407 -9.71 -24.92 0.44
N ASN A 408 -10.72 -25.06 1.29
CA ASN A 408 -10.98 -26.24 2.09
C ASN A 408 -9.78 -26.70 2.94
N THR A 409 -9.07 -25.76 3.56
CA THR A 409 -7.93 -26.03 4.44
C THR A 409 -7.76 -24.93 5.49
N ASN A 410 -7.25 -25.30 6.65
CA ASN A 410 -6.93 -24.37 7.74
C ASN A 410 -5.44 -23.98 7.79
N TYR A 411 -4.62 -24.42 6.85
CA TYR A 411 -3.16 -24.20 6.82
C TYR A 411 -2.80 -22.95 6.00
N PHE A 412 -3.37 -21.80 6.34
CA PHE A 412 -3.20 -20.53 5.61
C PHE A 412 -1.75 -20.06 5.61
N ASP A 413 -1.09 -20.09 6.77
CA ASP A 413 0.31 -19.73 6.96
C ASP A 413 1.26 -20.53 6.06
N LYS A 414 1.16 -21.84 6.11
CA LYS A 414 1.98 -22.73 5.27
C LYS A 414 1.78 -22.49 3.78
N TRP A 415 0.54 -22.18 3.38
CA TRP A 415 0.24 -21.91 1.98
C TRP A 415 0.79 -20.55 1.54
N VAL A 416 0.66 -19.50 2.35
CA VAL A 416 1.24 -18.19 2.06
C VAL A 416 2.76 -18.33 1.88
N ASN A 417 3.45 -19.02 2.78
CA ASN A 417 4.88 -19.25 2.70
C ASN A 417 5.26 -20.02 1.44
N LYS A 418 4.52 -21.08 1.12
CA LYS A 418 4.73 -21.82 -0.12
C LYS A 418 4.58 -20.92 -1.36
N VAL A 419 3.59 -20.04 -1.40
CA VAL A 419 3.42 -19.08 -2.51
C VAL A 419 4.59 -18.12 -2.59
N LEU A 420 5.07 -17.61 -1.46
CA LEU A 420 6.21 -16.68 -1.42
C LEU A 420 7.51 -17.35 -1.92
N ASP A 421 7.74 -18.61 -1.56
CA ASP A 421 8.88 -19.39 -2.05
C ASP A 421 8.77 -19.69 -3.55
N GLU A 422 7.61 -20.15 -4.01
CA GLU A 422 7.36 -20.43 -5.43
C GLU A 422 7.50 -19.19 -6.31
N THR A 423 7.17 -18.01 -5.80
CA THR A 423 7.19 -16.76 -6.55
C THR A 423 8.49 -15.98 -6.42
N ALA A 424 9.46 -16.50 -5.69
CA ALA A 424 10.79 -15.88 -5.53
C ALA A 424 11.57 -15.78 -6.86
N ASN A 425 11.28 -16.65 -7.83
CA ASN A 425 11.89 -16.63 -9.15
C ASN A 425 10.82 -16.77 -10.24
N TYR A 426 11.04 -16.11 -11.38
CA TYR A 426 10.17 -16.21 -12.54
C TYR A 426 10.91 -15.88 -13.83
N TYR A 427 10.32 -16.21 -14.98
CA TYR A 427 10.79 -15.81 -16.30
C TYR A 427 9.94 -14.64 -16.81
N LEU A 428 10.59 -13.61 -17.33
CA LEU A 428 9.94 -12.48 -18.00
C LEU A 428 10.05 -12.68 -19.50
N LEU A 429 8.91 -12.74 -20.17
CA LEU A 429 8.80 -12.80 -21.62
C LEU A 429 8.23 -11.49 -22.16
N ALA A 430 8.74 -11.06 -23.35
CA ALA A 430 8.07 -10.01 -24.10
C ALA A 430 8.04 -10.34 -25.59
N TRP A 431 6.99 -9.89 -26.28
CA TRP A 431 6.80 -10.07 -27.70
C TRP A 431 6.19 -8.83 -28.35
N ARG A 432 6.30 -8.75 -29.65
CA ARG A 432 5.66 -7.70 -30.46
C ARG A 432 4.33 -8.23 -30.96
N PRO A 433 3.19 -7.63 -30.63
CA PRO A 433 1.91 -8.06 -31.19
C PRO A 433 1.87 -7.75 -32.70
N ASN A 434 1.26 -8.64 -33.46
CA ASN A 434 1.05 -8.44 -34.90
C ASN A 434 -0.03 -7.35 -35.12
N ASN A 435 0.03 -6.62 -36.22
CA ASN A 435 -0.91 -5.52 -36.53
C ASN A 435 -2.39 -5.94 -36.51
N GLU A 436 -2.70 -7.20 -36.78
CA GLU A 436 -4.06 -7.78 -36.75
C GLU A 436 -4.56 -7.97 -35.30
N GLU A 437 -3.67 -8.02 -34.30
CA GLU A 437 -4.00 -8.20 -32.89
C GLU A 437 -4.36 -6.86 -32.19
N GLN A 438 -4.28 -5.74 -32.91
CA GLN A 438 -4.50 -4.39 -32.37
C GLN A 438 -5.97 -3.92 -32.46
N THR A 439 -6.92 -4.81 -32.77
CA THR A 439 -8.33 -4.47 -32.70
C THR A 439 -8.77 -4.22 -31.25
N ALA A 440 -9.36 -3.06 -31.02
CA ALA A 440 -9.68 -2.55 -29.70
C ALA A 440 -10.58 -3.49 -28.89
N ASN A 441 -10.23 -3.67 -27.62
CA ASN A 441 -11.03 -4.36 -26.60
C ASN A 441 -11.27 -5.86 -26.81
N ASP A 442 -10.44 -6.55 -27.58
CA ASP A 442 -10.55 -7.98 -27.72
C ASP A 442 -9.61 -8.70 -26.72
N PHE A 443 -10.14 -9.67 -25.98
CA PHE A 443 -9.36 -10.45 -25.02
C PHE A 443 -8.54 -11.49 -25.76
N LYS A 444 -7.20 -11.41 -25.63
CA LYS A 444 -6.23 -12.31 -26.26
C LYS A 444 -5.74 -13.34 -25.27
N LYS A 445 -5.91 -14.63 -25.59
CA LYS A 445 -5.45 -15.75 -24.78
C LYS A 445 -3.96 -15.98 -24.97
N ILE A 446 -3.20 -16.06 -23.87
CA ILE A 446 -1.77 -16.41 -23.88
C ILE A 446 -1.61 -17.87 -23.50
N GLU A 447 -0.86 -18.63 -24.29
CA GLU A 447 -0.42 -19.98 -23.96
C GLU A 447 1.10 -20.08 -24.13
N VAL A 448 1.77 -20.66 -23.13
CA VAL A 448 3.21 -20.94 -23.18
C VAL A 448 3.44 -22.40 -22.83
N ARG A 449 4.28 -23.07 -23.62
CA ARG A 449 4.70 -24.46 -23.39
C ARG A 449 6.22 -24.55 -23.34
N VAL A 450 6.73 -25.53 -22.59
CA VAL A 450 8.17 -25.87 -22.61
C VAL A 450 8.38 -27.04 -23.55
N ILE A 451 9.16 -26.80 -24.58
CA ILE A 451 9.44 -27.80 -25.66
C ILE A 451 10.21 -28.98 -25.06
N GLY A 452 9.78 -30.19 -25.35
CA GLY A 452 10.42 -31.41 -24.85
C GLY A 452 10.06 -31.82 -23.41
N HIS A 453 9.29 -30.98 -22.69
CA HIS A 453 8.95 -31.21 -21.28
C HIS A 453 7.45 -31.05 -21.00
N PRO A 454 6.60 -31.97 -21.54
CA PRO A 454 5.15 -31.90 -21.31
C PRO A 454 4.74 -32.10 -19.83
N GLU A 455 5.66 -32.62 -19.02
CA GLU A 455 5.46 -32.82 -17.59
C GLU A 455 5.58 -31.51 -16.76
N PHE A 456 6.16 -30.46 -17.33
CA PHE A 456 6.29 -29.19 -16.62
C PHE A 456 4.96 -28.43 -16.60
N THR A 457 4.67 -27.81 -15.48
CA THR A 457 3.50 -26.95 -15.32
C THR A 457 3.91 -25.51 -15.48
N VAL A 458 3.40 -24.84 -16.52
CA VAL A 458 3.62 -23.40 -16.74
C VAL A 458 2.47 -22.62 -16.13
N ARG A 459 2.79 -21.65 -15.28
CA ARG A 459 1.83 -20.72 -14.69
C ARG A 459 2.11 -19.31 -15.21
N LEU A 460 1.09 -18.71 -15.79
CA LEU A 460 1.11 -17.36 -16.35
C LEU A 460 -0.30 -16.79 -16.31
N PRO A 461 -0.48 -15.45 -16.45
CA PRO A 461 -1.78 -14.82 -16.67
C PRO A 461 -2.47 -15.38 -17.92
N HIS A 462 -3.79 -15.55 -17.86
CA HIS A 462 -4.54 -16.25 -18.91
C HIS A 462 -4.63 -15.50 -20.24
N GLY A 463 -4.46 -14.17 -20.22
CA GLY A 463 -4.54 -13.32 -21.40
C GLY A 463 -4.48 -11.84 -21.07
N PHE A 464 -4.66 -11.01 -22.08
CA PHE A 464 -4.67 -9.56 -21.98
C PHE A 464 -5.71 -8.95 -22.92
N LEU A 465 -6.20 -7.74 -22.60
CA LEU A 465 -7.00 -6.96 -23.51
C LEU A 465 -6.09 -6.19 -24.47
N SER A 466 -6.32 -6.34 -25.77
CA SER A 466 -5.62 -5.54 -26.77
C SER A 466 -6.03 -4.08 -26.65
N ALA A 467 -5.12 -3.22 -26.19
CA ALA A 467 -5.39 -1.78 -26.09
C ALA A 467 -5.18 -1.12 -27.46
N THR A 468 -6.19 -0.43 -27.97
CA THR A 468 -6.00 0.48 -29.10
C THR A 468 -5.02 1.57 -28.72
N SER A 469 -4.13 1.95 -29.63
CA SER A 469 -3.17 3.07 -29.50
C SER A 469 -3.83 4.41 -29.06
N ALA A 470 -5.16 4.52 -29.22
CA ALA A 470 -5.96 5.67 -28.80
C ALA A 470 -6.14 5.80 -27.27
N ALA A 471 -6.00 4.70 -26.51
CA ALA A 471 -6.08 4.76 -25.03
C ALA A 471 -4.77 5.29 -24.40
N LEU A 472 -3.70 5.39 -25.19
CA LEU A 472 -2.43 6.02 -24.83
C LEU A 472 -2.35 7.52 -25.21
N THR A 473 -3.40 8.08 -25.80
CA THR A 473 -3.52 9.54 -25.81
C THR A 473 -3.59 9.97 -24.35
N LYS A 474 -2.48 10.52 -23.86
CA LYS A 474 -2.47 11.31 -22.62
C LYS A 474 -3.75 12.13 -22.66
N PRO A 475 -4.56 12.14 -21.58
CA PRO A 475 -5.65 13.09 -21.51
C PRO A 475 -5.05 14.42 -21.92
N THR A 476 -5.64 15.10 -22.89
CA THR A 476 -5.26 16.45 -23.27
C THR A 476 -5.35 17.23 -21.97
N VAL A 477 -4.22 17.45 -21.34
CA VAL A 477 -4.10 18.27 -20.16
C VAL A 477 -4.46 19.65 -20.69
N THR A 478 -5.72 20.04 -20.55
CA THR A 478 -6.07 21.45 -20.54
C THR A 478 -5.05 22.07 -19.60
N ALA A 479 -4.25 23.00 -20.12
CA ALA A 479 -3.14 23.62 -19.41
C ALA A 479 -3.66 24.15 -18.06
N GLN A 480 -3.61 23.30 -17.03
CA GLN A 480 -3.77 23.77 -15.65
C GLN A 480 -2.57 24.64 -15.37
N PRO A 481 -2.77 25.81 -14.75
CA PRO A 481 -1.65 26.64 -14.32
C PRO A 481 -0.67 25.78 -13.51
N ALA A 482 0.63 25.97 -13.75
CA ALA A 482 1.66 25.24 -13.03
C ALA A 482 1.37 25.29 -11.52
N PRO A 483 1.46 24.17 -10.80
CA PRO A 483 1.17 24.13 -9.38
C PRO A 483 2.08 25.14 -8.65
N SER A 484 1.54 25.82 -7.66
CA SER A 484 2.36 26.71 -6.82
C SER A 484 3.39 25.92 -6.02
N ALA A 485 4.49 26.55 -5.62
CA ALA A 485 5.52 25.92 -4.78
C ALA A 485 4.93 25.23 -3.54
N HIS A 486 3.90 25.82 -2.94
CA HIS A 486 3.18 25.23 -1.82
C HIS A 486 2.42 23.96 -2.22
N GLN A 487 1.75 23.96 -3.36
CA GLN A 487 1.03 22.77 -3.87
C GLN A 487 2.01 21.64 -4.24
N GLU A 488 3.16 21.94 -4.84
CA GLU A 488 4.21 20.96 -5.14
C GLU A 488 4.72 20.27 -3.86
N MET A 489 4.97 21.04 -2.82
CA MET A 489 5.43 20.51 -1.53
C MET A 489 4.34 19.70 -0.81
N GLN A 490 3.09 20.14 -0.86
CA GLN A 490 1.95 19.40 -0.35
C GLN A 490 1.78 18.04 -1.08
N GLN A 491 1.89 18.05 -2.41
CA GLN A 491 1.84 16.81 -3.21
C GLN A 491 3.02 15.88 -2.86
N ALA A 492 4.22 16.42 -2.63
CA ALA A 492 5.38 15.64 -2.23
C ALA A 492 5.21 15.00 -0.84
N LEU A 493 4.62 15.73 0.13
CA LEU A 493 4.29 15.20 1.45
C LEU A 493 3.25 14.08 1.42
N THR A 494 2.28 14.14 0.50
CA THR A 494 1.20 13.16 0.40
C THR A 494 1.50 12.02 -0.58
N SER A 495 2.59 12.13 -1.35
CA SER A 495 2.98 11.11 -2.33
C SER A 495 3.26 9.77 -1.66
N LEU A 496 2.75 8.68 -2.27
CA LEU A 496 3.05 7.31 -1.86
C LEU A 496 4.51 6.92 -2.12
N GLN A 497 5.15 7.56 -3.10
CA GLN A 497 6.56 7.36 -3.42
C GLN A 497 7.35 8.62 -3.13
N PRO A 498 8.50 8.51 -2.44
CA PRO A 498 9.38 9.64 -2.20
C PRO A 498 9.84 10.28 -3.51
N LYS A 499 9.77 11.61 -3.60
CA LYS A 499 10.39 12.39 -4.66
C LYS A 499 11.90 12.40 -4.48
N ARG A 500 12.67 12.28 -5.57
CA ARG A 500 14.13 12.10 -5.51
C ARG A 500 14.92 13.13 -6.30
N GLU A 501 14.28 14.17 -6.81
CA GLU A 501 14.94 15.22 -7.58
C GLU A 501 15.93 15.99 -6.70
N VAL A 502 15.55 16.25 -5.43
CA VAL A 502 16.47 16.69 -4.37
C VAL A 502 16.71 15.50 -3.44
N PRO A 503 17.90 14.91 -3.37
CA PRO A 503 18.21 13.82 -2.46
C PRO A 503 18.03 14.23 -1.01
N THR A 504 16.99 13.71 -0.38
CA THR A 504 16.56 14.04 0.98
C THR A 504 16.54 12.79 1.82
N SER A 505 17.30 12.77 2.93
CA SER A 505 17.28 11.70 3.93
C SER A 505 16.59 12.19 5.21
N LEU A 506 15.92 11.28 5.91
CA LEU A 506 15.17 11.56 7.12
C LEU A 506 15.56 10.57 8.21
N SER A 507 15.93 11.10 9.38
CA SER A 507 16.08 10.33 10.60
C SER A 507 15.15 10.89 11.68
N VAL A 508 14.37 10.00 12.29
CA VAL A 508 13.40 10.35 13.33
C VAL A 508 13.73 9.58 14.59
N VAL A 509 13.95 10.31 15.68
CA VAL A 509 14.42 9.76 16.95
C VAL A 509 13.51 10.19 18.09
N PHE A 510 13.08 9.23 18.90
CA PHE A 510 12.36 9.44 20.14
C PHE A 510 13.28 9.41 21.33
N LEU A 511 13.15 10.40 22.21
CA LEU A 511 13.81 10.47 23.51
C LEU A 511 12.82 10.99 24.57
N ASP A 512 12.89 10.43 25.77
CA ASP A 512 12.20 11.02 26.94
C ASP A 512 13.22 11.83 27.76
N THR A 513 12.99 13.14 27.83
CA THR A 513 13.89 14.08 28.49
C THR A 513 13.33 14.51 29.86
N PRO A 514 14.18 14.78 30.87
CA PRO A 514 13.72 15.21 32.18
C PRO A 514 12.90 16.50 32.17
N GLU A 515 13.24 17.43 31.27
CA GLU A 515 12.67 18.77 31.22
C GLU A 515 11.36 18.84 30.42
N HIS A 516 11.26 18.08 29.32
CA HIS A 516 10.16 18.20 28.35
C HIS A 516 9.36 16.90 28.18
N GLY A 517 9.74 15.81 28.91
CA GLY A 517 9.12 14.49 28.70
C GLY A 517 9.44 13.92 27.31
N PRO A 518 8.49 13.19 26.70
CA PRO A 518 8.67 12.58 25.39
C PRO A 518 8.86 13.63 24.28
N VAL A 519 10.00 13.58 23.58
CA VAL A 519 10.38 14.49 22.50
C VAL A 519 10.74 13.69 21.25
N LEU A 520 10.24 14.13 20.11
CA LEU A 520 10.60 13.65 18.80
C LEU A 520 11.60 14.61 18.17
N THR A 521 12.75 14.11 17.75
CA THR A 521 13.74 14.85 16.97
C THR A 521 13.67 14.38 15.53
N VAL A 522 13.42 15.32 14.61
CA VAL A 522 13.36 15.10 13.17
C VAL A 522 14.62 15.71 12.56
N SER A 523 15.49 14.88 11.97
CA SER A 523 16.72 15.33 11.30
C SER A 523 16.56 15.14 9.79
N VAL A 524 16.59 16.23 9.04
CA VAL A 524 16.48 16.26 7.58
C VAL A 524 17.83 16.56 7.00
N GLN A 525 18.38 15.62 6.21
CA GLN A 525 19.65 15.79 5.51
C GLN A 525 19.42 16.02 4.03
N ILE A 526 20.06 17.04 3.47
CA ILE A 526 19.97 17.47 2.07
C ILE A 526 21.37 17.44 1.48
N ARG A 527 21.54 16.87 0.28
CA ARG A 527 22.83 16.90 -0.44
C ARG A 527 22.98 18.24 -1.18
N ASN A 528 24.04 19.01 -0.83
CA ASN A 528 24.28 20.34 -1.36
C ASN A 528 24.66 20.35 -2.85
N GLU A 529 25.28 19.25 -3.33
CA GLU A 529 25.77 19.12 -4.72
C GLU A 529 24.66 19.18 -5.78
N THR A 530 23.44 18.86 -5.41
CA THR A 530 22.28 18.83 -6.32
C THR A 530 21.51 20.14 -6.34
N LEU A 531 21.88 21.11 -5.50
CA LEU A 531 21.15 22.35 -5.35
C LEU A 531 21.63 23.41 -6.35
N SER A 532 20.72 24.26 -6.78
CA SER A 532 21.00 25.39 -7.66
C SER A 532 21.39 26.60 -6.84
N HIS A 533 22.62 27.11 -7.09
CA HIS A 533 23.17 28.25 -6.38
C HIS A 533 22.93 29.56 -7.11
N GLU A 534 22.75 30.62 -6.35
CA GLU A 534 22.71 32.03 -6.84
C GLU A 534 23.85 32.85 -6.22
N GLU A 535 24.37 33.76 -6.97
CA GLU A 535 25.38 34.70 -6.45
C GLU A 535 24.67 35.85 -5.71
N VAL A 536 24.85 35.87 -4.40
CA VAL A 536 24.30 36.94 -3.52
C VAL A 536 25.45 37.56 -2.74
N GLY A 537 25.79 38.82 -3.07
CA GLY A 537 26.88 39.55 -2.37
C GLY A 537 28.26 38.89 -2.51
N GLY A 538 28.57 38.30 -3.67
CA GLY A 538 29.84 37.62 -3.93
C GLY A 538 29.93 36.19 -3.34
N LYS A 539 28.83 35.65 -2.83
CA LYS A 539 28.74 34.30 -2.29
C LYS A 539 27.74 33.47 -3.11
N GLN A 540 28.08 32.19 -3.32
CA GLN A 540 27.18 31.23 -3.93
C GLN A 540 26.24 30.67 -2.84
N VAL A 541 24.97 31.03 -2.90
CA VAL A 541 23.95 30.63 -1.89
C VAL A 541 22.84 29.82 -2.56
N ALA A 542 22.52 28.69 -2.01
CA ALA A 542 21.31 27.93 -2.34
C ALA A 542 20.23 28.18 -1.28
N ALA A 543 18.97 28.27 -1.73
CA ALA A 543 17.81 28.41 -0.85
C ALA A 543 16.92 27.19 -0.98
N VAL A 544 16.68 26.50 0.14
CA VAL A 544 15.84 25.29 0.18
C VAL A 544 14.69 25.47 1.16
N ASP A 545 13.47 25.32 0.65
CA ASP A 545 12.28 25.24 1.48
C ASP A 545 12.13 23.84 2.05
N VAL A 546 11.90 23.73 3.35
CA VAL A 546 11.67 22.48 4.05
C VAL A 546 10.32 22.54 4.75
N VAL A 547 9.46 21.57 4.49
CA VAL A 547 8.17 21.42 5.16
C VAL A 547 8.10 20.00 5.73
N GLY A 548 7.60 19.86 6.94
CA GLY A 548 7.41 18.54 7.57
C GLY A 548 6.14 18.47 8.39
N ALA A 549 5.67 17.24 8.59
CA ALA A 549 4.50 16.93 9.40
C ALA A 549 4.71 15.60 10.15
N ALA A 550 4.33 15.56 11.42
CA ALA A 550 4.09 14.34 12.15
C ALA A 550 2.59 14.01 12.09
N VAL A 551 2.27 12.88 11.47
CA VAL A 551 0.90 12.44 11.21
C VAL A 551 0.63 11.21 12.07
N ASN A 552 -0.47 11.19 12.82
CA ASN A 552 -0.83 10.05 13.66
C ASN A 552 -1.39 8.88 12.82
N ASP A 553 -1.64 7.77 13.50
CA ASP A 553 -2.21 6.54 12.91
C ASP A 553 -3.60 6.72 12.26
N LYS A 554 -4.30 7.83 12.53
CA LYS A 554 -5.59 8.20 11.91
C LYS A 554 -5.44 9.11 10.71
N GLY A 555 -4.21 9.43 10.30
CA GLY A 555 -3.95 10.34 9.18
C GLY A 555 -4.08 11.82 9.52
N LYS A 556 -4.20 12.20 10.81
CA LYS A 556 -4.28 13.60 11.23
C LYS A 556 -2.88 14.13 11.54
N PRO A 557 -2.49 15.29 10.99
CA PRO A 557 -1.27 15.96 11.41
C PRO A 557 -1.43 16.43 12.88
N VAL A 558 -0.46 16.09 13.71
CA VAL A 558 -0.40 16.50 15.12
C VAL A 558 0.56 17.65 15.31
N GLU A 559 1.59 17.71 14.46
CA GLU A 559 2.57 18.79 14.45
C GLU A 559 3.05 19.01 13.04
N THR A 560 3.31 20.29 12.68
CA THR A 560 3.82 20.66 11.36
C THR A 560 4.90 21.72 11.54
N PHE A 561 5.89 21.70 10.65
CA PHE A 561 6.94 22.74 10.62
C PHE A 561 7.25 23.14 9.19
N GLN A 562 7.70 24.39 9.05
CA GLN A 562 8.16 24.94 7.79
C GLN A 562 9.33 25.88 8.04
N THR A 563 10.37 25.78 7.20
CA THR A 563 11.52 26.69 7.25
C THR A 563 12.12 26.86 5.87
N ARG A 564 12.88 27.95 5.70
CA ARG A 564 13.73 28.18 4.54
C ARG A 564 15.17 28.20 4.97
N LEU A 565 15.96 27.27 4.45
CA LEU A 565 17.38 27.17 4.70
C LEU A 565 18.15 27.97 3.63
N LYS A 566 19.15 28.71 4.08
CA LYS A 566 20.14 29.35 3.19
C LYS A 566 21.47 28.64 3.37
N ILE A 567 21.99 28.07 2.30
CA ILE A 567 23.16 27.23 2.27
C ILE A 567 24.27 27.94 1.51
N ASP A 568 25.35 28.33 2.19
CA ASP A 568 26.51 29.07 1.60
C ASP A 568 27.51 28.05 1.08
N ALA A 569 27.66 27.93 -0.25
CA ALA A 569 28.60 27.04 -0.91
C ALA A 569 30.05 27.57 -0.89
N THR A 570 30.26 28.86 -0.53
CA THR A 570 31.59 29.47 -0.47
C THR A 570 32.25 29.38 0.90
N ALA A 571 31.56 28.83 1.89
CA ALA A 571 32.13 28.55 3.22
C ALA A 571 33.40 27.69 3.08
N PRO A 572 34.50 28.02 3.78
CA PRO A 572 35.74 27.28 3.67
C PRO A 572 35.48 25.80 4.00
N ARG A 573 35.75 24.92 3.02
CA ARG A 573 35.60 23.48 3.15
C ARG A 573 36.56 23.01 4.24
N GLY A 574 35.99 22.63 5.39
CA GLY A 574 36.74 21.95 6.44
C GLY A 574 37.27 20.62 5.92
N THR A 575 38.33 20.13 6.46
CA THR A 575 39.01 18.87 6.06
C THR A 575 38.19 17.59 6.37
N ALA A 576 36.88 17.72 6.68
CA ALA A 576 36.01 16.60 6.97
C ALA A 576 35.02 16.39 5.82
N GLN A 577 34.78 15.15 5.48
CA GLN A 577 33.89 14.61 4.45
C GLN A 577 32.41 15.10 4.53
N ASN A 578 32.08 16.00 5.47
CA ASN A 578 30.75 16.49 5.81
C ASN A 578 30.30 17.78 5.09
N ASP A 579 31.14 18.38 4.24
CA ASP A 579 30.80 19.66 3.61
C ASP A 579 29.80 19.54 2.44
N SER A 580 29.47 18.32 2.02
CA SER A 580 28.53 18.05 0.92
C SER A 580 27.08 17.94 1.36
N VAL A 581 26.78 18.01 2.68
CA VAL A 581 25.43 17.83 3.21
C VAL A 581 25.03 18.92 4.20
N THR A 582 23.76 19.28 4.17
CA THR A 582 23.13 20.18 5.16
C THR A 582 22.14 19.39 6.00
N ILE A 583 22.25 19.49 7.32
CA ILE A 583 21.35 18.83 8.27
C ILE A 583 20.52 19.90 8.98
N TYR A 584 19.19 19.75 8.90
CA TYR A 584 18.23 20.55 9.65
C TYR A 584 17.55 19.69 10.70
N ASN A 585 17.59 20.15 11.97
CA ASN A 585 16.99 19.46 13.09
C ASN A 585 15.77 20.24 13.61
N TYR A 586 14.64 19.54 13.75
CA TYR A 586 13.44 20.07 14.39
C TYR A 586 13.05 19.16 15.57
N ARG A 587 12.72 19.78 16.71
CA ARG A 587 12.29 19.06 17.92
C ARG A 587 10.86 19.44 18.26
N MET A 588 10.05 18.43 18.59
CA MET A 588 8.67 18.63 18.99
C MET A 588 8.30 17.73 20.17
N PRO A 589 7.47 18.20 21.12
CA PRO A 589 6.86 17.33 22.13
C PRO A 589 5.92 16.36 21.43
N ILE A 590 5.85 15.12 21.90
CA ILE A 590 5.03 14.08 21.28
C ILE A 590 4.34 13.22 22.35
N THR A 591 3.11 12.79 22.10
CA THR A 591 2.40 11.86 22.96
C THR A 591 2.66 10.41 22.54
N PRO A 592 2.44 9.43 23.45
CA PRO A 592 2.54 8.02 23.07
C PRO A 592 1.61 7.66 21.91
N GLY A 593 2.08 6.82 21.00
CA GLY A 593 1.32 6.38 19.83
C GLY A 593 2.18 6.11 18.60
N LEU A 594 1.53 5.76 17.51
CA LEU A 594 2.17 5.47 16.24
C LEU A 594 2.06 6.69 15.31
N TYR A 595 3.19 7.14 14.76
CA TYR A 595 3.30 8.32 13.92
C TYR A 595 4.06 8.03 12.64
N GLN A 596 3.66 8.72 11.57
CA GLN A 596 4.46 8.84 10.36
C GLN A 596 4.97 10.27 10.24
N VAL A 597 6.28 10.45 10.28
CA VAL A 597 6.91 11.73 9.97
C VAL A 597 7.17 11.79 8.48
N ARG A 598 6.71 12.87 7.85
CA ARG A 598 6.87 13.16 6.43
C ARG A 598 7.57 14.49 6.27
N VAL A 599 8.52 14.55 5.32
CA VAL A 599 9.22 15.80 4.99
C VAL A 599 9.26 15.95 3.48
N ALA A 600 9.18 17.21 3.03
CA ALA A 600 9.43 17.59 1.65
C ALA A 600 10.43 18.75 1.64
N THR A 601 11.34 18.73 0.67
CA THR A 601 12.35 19.74 0.41
C THR A 601 12.16 20.26 -1.01
N ARG A 602 12.34 21.57 -1.22
CA ARG A 602 12.25 22.18 -2.55
C ARG A 602 13.39 23.15 -2.76
N ASP A 603 14.17 22.96 -3.79
CA ASP A 603 15.13 23.95 -4.25
C ASP A 603 14.36 25.17 -4.80
N SER A 604 14.52 26.32 -4.17
CA SER A 604 13.76 27.52 -4.52
C SER A 604 14.04 28.02 -5.94
N LYS A 605 15.23 27.76 -6.48
CA LYS A 605 15.66 28.22 -7.80
C LYS A 605 15.24 27.27 -8.92
N SER A 606 15.56 25.98 -8.81
CA SER A 606 15.22 24.99 -9.85
C SER A 606 13.79 24.50 -9.78
N GLY A 607 13.12 24.62 -8.63
CA GLY A 607 11.81 24.05 -8.38
C GLY A 607 11.83 22.53 -8.13
N GLN A 608 12.98 21.89 -8.17
CA GLN A 608 13.12 20.45 -7.90
C GLN A 608 12.72 20.10 -6.49
N VAL A 609 12.06 18.94 -6.32
CA VAL A 609 11.46 18.51 -5.06
C VAL A 609 12.03 17.18 -4.61
N GLY A 610 12.36 17.10 -3.31
CA GLY A 610 12.68 15.85 -2.62
C GLY A 610 11.66 15.54 -1.53
N SER A 611 11.50 14.28 -1.15
CA SER A 611 10.70 13.92 0.02
C SER A 611 11.19 12.62 0.67
N ALA A 612 10.94 12.51 1.98
CA ALA A 612 11.21 11.31 2.75
C ALA A 612 10.13 11.10 3.81
N GLN A 613 9.94 9.84 4.23
CA GLN A 613 8.98 9.49 5.26
C GLN A 613 9.52 8.35 6.12
N GLN A 614 9.17 8.38 7.41
CA GLN A 614 9.57 7.35 8.37
C GLN A 614 8.46 7.14 9.40
N TRP A 615 8.15 5.87 9.71
CA TRP A 615 7.30 5.51 10.81
C TRP A 615 8.09 5.41 12.11
N ILE A 616 7.44 5.82 13.21
CA ILE A 616 7.98 5.70 14.56
C ILE A 616 6.86 5.42 15.54
N GLU A 617 7.09 4.50 16.47
CA GLU A 617 6.23 4.22 17.60
C GLU A 617 6.80 4.89 18.85
N ILE A 618 5.98 5.67 19.55
CA ILE A 618 6.33 6.32 20.80
C ILE A 618 5.74 5.49 21.93
N PRO A 619 6.57 4.85 22.77
CA PRO A 619 6.08 3.98 23.83
C PRO A 619 5.35 4.78 24.91
N ASN A 620 4.32 4.18 25.50
CA ASN A 620 3.65 4.75 26.64
C ASN A 620 4.39 4.43 27.95
N LEU A 621 5.29 5.31 28.35
CA LEU A 621 6.13 5.12 29.52
C LEU A 621 5.32 5.14 30.84
N SER A 622 4.10 5.68 30.85
CA SER A 622 3.23 5.65 32.04
C SER A 622 2.73 4.24 32.40
N LEU A 623 2.77 3.31 31.46
CA LEU A 623 2.43 1.90 31.72
C LEU A 623 3.52 1.16 32.51
N ARG A 624 4.65 1.81 32.79
CA ARG A 624 5.78 1.27 33.56
C ARG A 624 6.32 -0.07 33.04
N ARG A 625 6.21 -0.31 31.73
CA ARG A 625 6.83 -1.45 31.06
C ARG A 625 8.24 -1.07 30.62
N LEU A 626 9.15 -2.03 30.67
CA LEU A 626 10.49 -1.87 30.14
C LEU A 626 10.45 -1.38 28.70
N SER A 627 11.09 -0.28 28.38
CA SER A 627 11.06 0.34 27.05
C SER A 627 12.43 0.92 26.69
N LEU A 628 12.67 1.13 25.41
CA LEU A 628 13.88 1.76 24.89
C LEU A 628 13.55 3.06 24.17
N SER A 629 14.52 3.98 24.13
CA SER A 629 14.51 5.05 23.13
C SER A 629 14.84 4.49 21.76
N SER A 630 14.65 5.29 20.71
CA SER A 630 15.26 4.98 19.42
C SER A 630 16.76 4.77 19.53
N LEU A 631 17.32 3.93 18.63
CA LEU A 631 18.76 3.75 18.52
C LEU A 631 19.37 4.93 17.77
N LEU A 632 20.30 5.62 18.40
CA LEU A 632 21.09 6.70 17.84
C LEU A 632 22.40 6.12 17.29
N LEU A 633 22.57 6.11 15.95
CA LEU A 633 23.74 5.52 15.30
C LEU A 633 24.75 6.58 14.87
N GLY A 634 26.04 6.24 14.94
CA GLY A 634 27.12 7.04 14.40
C GLY A 634 27.33 8.32 15.19
N LEU A 635 28.28 8.32 16.12
CA LEU A 635 28.71 9.49 16.88
C LEU A 635 29.73 10.28 16.05
N GLN A 636 29.39 11.48 15.63
CA GLN A 636 30.35 12.42 15.08
C GLN A 636 30.75 13.41 16.17
N ASN A 637 32.04 13.44 16.52
CA ASN A 637 32.59 14.46 17.39
C ASN A 637 32.59 15.81 16.67
N VAL A 638 31.58 16.62 16.90
CA VAL A 638 31.63 18.04 16.48
C VAL A 638 32.59 18.76 17.45
N LYS A 639 33.75 19.14 16.98
CA LYS A 639 34.55 20.16 17.65
C LYS A 639 33.74 21.45 17.61
N SER A 640 33.00 21.73 18.68
CA SER A 640 32.28 22.98 18.83
C SER A 640 33.28 24.13 18.85
N LYS A 641 33.25 25.01 17.84
CA LYS A 641 33.72 26.38 18.04
C LYS A 641 32.81 26.99 19.11
N GLU A 642 33.40 27.39 20.21
CA GLU A 642 32.79 28.07 21.32
C GLU A 642 31.86 29.17 20.82
N SER A 643 30.54 28.98 20.87
CA SER A 643 29.57 30.07 20.93
C SER A 643 29.25 30.29 22.40
N SER A 644 29.81 31.35 22.91
CA SER A 644 29.56 31.92 24.22
C SER A 644 28.04 32.13 24.41
N GLY A 645 27.44 31.34 25.34
CA GLY A 645 26.09 31.66 25.85
C GLY A 645 25.11 30.49 25.99
N SER A 646 25.55 29.28 26.27
CA SER A 646 24.61 28.20 26.68
C SER A 646 25.12 27.51 27.93
N ALA A 647 24.18 27.29 28.87
CA ALA A 647 24.44 26.66 30.16
C ALA A 647 25.15 25.30 30.01
N ALA A 648 26.09 25.07 30.90
CA ALA A 648 26.97 23.91 30.94
C ALA A 648 26.25 22.57 30.86
N GLY A 649 26.72 21.67 29.97
CA GLY A 649 26.82 20.27 30.33
C GLY A 649 26.17 19.23 29.44
N VAL A 650 25.59 19.51 28.26
CA VAL A 650 25.18 18.45 27.35
C VAL A 650 26.11 18.45 26.12
N PRO A 651 26.92 17.43 25.89
CA PRO A 651 27.69 17.35 24.65
C PRO A 651 26.71 17.33 23.46
N GLN A 652 26.86 18.27 22.53
CA GLN A 652 26.14 18.23 21.26
C GLN A 652 26.72 17.07 20.44
N VAL A 653 26.11 15.91 20.60
CA VAL A 653 26.46 14.70 19.85
C VAL A 653 25.67 14.78 18.54
N GLN A 654 26.36 14.85 17.43
CA GLN A 654 25.74 14.76 16.11
C GLN A 654 25.69 13.29 15.72
N PHE A 655 24.50 12.82 15.36
CA PHE A 655 24.26 11.45 14.89
C PHE A 655 24.22 11.40 13.37
N SER A 656 24.56 10.24 12.80
CA SER A 656 24.40 9.99 11.38
C SER A 656 22.90 10.02 11.03
N THR A 657 22.54 10.79 10.00
CA THR A 657 21.16 10.91 9.54
C THR A 657 20.87 9.93 8.40
N ASP A 658 21.86 9.59 7.59
CA ASP A 658 21.74 8.69 6.45
C ASP A 658 22.10 7.23 6.78
N HIS A 659 22.70 7.00 7.96
CA HIS A 659 23.11 5.69 8.46
C HIS A 659 24.05 4.92 7.50
N HIS A 660 24.92 5.62 6.76
CA HIS A 660 25.93 5.03 5.91
C HIS A 660 27.28 4.98 6.64
N PHE A 661 27.91 3.82 6.67
CA PHE A 661 29.16 3.60 7.39
C PHE A 661 30.19 2.90 6.51
N ALA A 662 31.43 3.29 6.65
CA ALA A 662 32.53 2.69 5.92
C ALA A 662 32.80 1.25 6.37
N ARG A 663 33.25 0.42 5.43
CA ARG A 663 33.73 -0.93 5.69
C ARG A 663 34.89 -0.90 6.67
N ASN A 664 34.99 -1.91 7.54
CA ASN A 664 36.04 -2.02 8.56
C ASN A 664 36.08 -0.85 9.57
N SER A 665 34.93 -0.21 9.78
CA SER A 665 34.72 0.79 10.81
C SER A 665 34.05 0.19 12.05
N ARG A 666 33.92 0.99 13.09
CA ARG A 666 33.10 0.66 14.25
C ARG A 666 31.82 1.45 14.20
N LEU A 667 30.71 0.81 14.53
CA LEU A 667 29.38 1.41 14.62
C LEU A 667 29.08 1.73 16.09
N PRO A 668 29.27 2.99 16.53
CA PRO A 668 28.83 3.40 17.85
C PRO A 668 27.32 3.63 17.83
N PHE A 669 26.66 3.26 18.93
CA PHE A 669 25.22 3.49 19.12
C PHE A 669 24.93 3.90 20.56
N ILE A 670 23.87 4.69 20.73
CA ILE A 670 23.33 5.05 22.05
C ILE A 670 21.86 4.73 22.09
N THR A 671 21.39 4.29 23.27
CA THR A 671 19.97 4.13 23.59
C THR A 671 19.75 4.48 25.07
N PHE A 672 18.50 4.82 25.41
CA PHE A 672 18.08 5.02 26.81
C PHE A 672 17.11 3.90 27.19
N ILE A 673 17.31 3.34 28.36
CA ILE A 673 16.49 2.29 28.92
C ILE A 673 15.53 2.94 29.92
N TYR A 674 14.22 2.75 29.71
CA TYR A 674 13.16 3.33 30.50
C TYR A 674 12.45 2.25 31.31
N ASN A 675 11.99 2.62 32.52
CA ASN A 675 11.17 1.78 33.38
C ASN A 675 11.77 0.45 33.82
N ALA A 676 13.10 0.33 33.88
CA ALA A 676 13.74 -0.84 34.45
C ALA A 676 13.37 -0.97 35.94
N ALA A 677 13.07 -2.17 36.38
CA ALA A 677 12.63 -2.43 37.75
C ALA A 677 13.78 -2.23 38.75
N ARG A 678 13.50 -1.51 39.85
CA ARG A 678 14.44 -1.39 40.95
C ARG A 678 14.52 -2.70 41.73
N GLY A 679 15.66 -2.99 42.34
CA GLY A 679 15.81 -4.14 43.23
C GLY A 679 14.84 -4.09 44.44
N GLN A 680 14.57 -5.25 45.00
CA GLN A 680 13.52 -5.43 46.04
C GLN A 680 13.63 -4.50 47.27
N THR A 681 14.80 -3.95 47.56
CA THR A 681 15.03 -3.00 48.66
C THR A 681 14.88 -1.52 48.25
N GLY A 682 14.41 -1.22 47.05
CA GLY A 682 14.11 0.14 46.56
C GLY A 682 15.31 1.04 46.26
N ASN A 683 16.46 0.80 46.86
CA ASN A 683 17.69 1.59 46.66
C ASN A 683 18.77 0.93 45.79
N LEU A 684 18.56 -0.32 45.38
CA LEU A 684 19.49 -1.00 44.51
C LEU A 684 19.24 -0.59 43.03
N PRO A 685 20.31 -0.38 42.26
CA PRO A 685 20.18 -0.07 40.85
C PRO A 685 19.48 -1.21 40.09
N PRO A 686 18.76 -0.91 39.00
CA PRO A 686 18.16 -1.92 38.14
C PRO A 686 19.19 -2.91 37.62
N ASN A 687 18.83 -4.21 37.58
CA ASN A 687 19.66 -5.28 37.04
C ASN A 687 19.28 -5.58 35.62
N VAL A 688 19.82 -4.82 34.67
CA VAL A 688 19.54 -4.90 33.25
C VAL A 688 20.72 -5.44 32.47
N TRP A 689 20.42 -6.30 31.50
CA TRP A 689 21.40 -6.89 30.60
C TRP A 689 21.05 -6.53 29.16
N LEU A 690 22.07 -6.27 28.34
CA LEU A 690 21.91 -5.86 26.95
C LEU A 690 22.67 -6.80 26.02
N GLN A 691 22.06 -7.10 24.88
CA GLN A 691 22.69 -7.81 23.77
C GLN A 691 22.39 -7.06 22.47
N ALA A 692 23.41 -6.87 21.66
CA ALA A 692 23.29 -6.29 20.33
C ALA A 692 23.52 -7.35 19.24
N ARG A 693 22.73 -7.33 18.19
CA ARG A 693 22.79 -8.24 17.05
C ARG A 693 22.80 -7.46 15.75
N ILE A 694 23.60 -7.91 14.78
CA ILE A 694 23.54 -7.43 13.40
C ILE A 694 22.82 -8.49 12.57
N LEU A 695 21.78 -8.07 11.87
CA LEU A 695 21.00 -8.92 10.97
C LEU A 695 21.20 -8.48 9.52
N ARG A 696 21.11 -9.43 8.59
CA ARG A 696 21.06 -9.20 7.14
C ARG A 696 19.96 -10.08 6.56
N ALA A 697 19.01 -9.48 5.86
CA ALA A 697 17.84 -10.21 5.31
C ALA A 697 17.12 -11.11 6.36
N GLY A 698 16.95 -10.60 7.58
CA GLY A 698 16.30 -11.31 8.68
C GLY A 698 17.18 -12.33 9.43
N HIS A 699 18.36 -12.66 8.91
CA HIS A 699 19.27 -13.62 9.53
C HIS A 699 20.30 -12.93 10.40
N VAL A 700 20.52 -13.47 11.61
CA VAL A 700 21.55 -12.97 12.53
C VAL A 700 22.94 -13.32 11.99
N ILE A 701 23.73 -12.29 11.66
CA ILE A 701 25.09 -12.44 11.14
C ILE A 701 26.12 -12.31 12.26
N LYS A 702 25.88 -11.41 13.21
CA LYS A 702 26.78 -11.14 14.31
C LYS A 702 26.01 -10.89 15.59
N THR A 703 26.49 -11.41 16.72
CA THR A 703 25.89 -11.25 18.04
C THR A 703 26.94 -10.80 19.02
N SER A 704 26.69 -9.75 19.80
CA SER A 704 27.56 -9.36 20.91
C SER A 704 27.41 -10.31 22.10
N PRO A 705 28.38 -10.43 22.97
CA PRO A 705 28.16 -11.00 24.28
C PRO A 705 27.05 -10.25 25.03
N MET A 706 26.32 -10.95 25.88
CA MET A 706 25.38 -10.32 26.79
C MET A 706 26.14 -9.55 27.86
N GLN A 707 25.87 -8.27 28.03
CA GLN A 707 26.59 -7.39 28.95
C GLN A 707 25.64 -6.81 29.99
N GLN A 708 26.07 -6.78 31.24
CA GLN A 708 25.35 -6.08 32.29
C GLN A 708 25.52 -4.57 32.10
N VAL A 709 24.42 -3.84 32.13
CA VAL A 709 24.42 -2.38 32.02
C VAL A 709 24.87 -1.77 33.34
N THR A 710 26.03 -1.09 33.34
CA THR A 710 26.52 -0.37 34.50
C THR A 710 25.70 0.92 34.66
N VAL A 711 24.95 1.00 35.75
CA VAL A 711 24.12 2.18 36.04
C VAL A 711 24.96 3.18 36.83
N ALA A 712 25.54 4.14 36.12
CA ALA A 712 26.38 5.20 36.70
C ALA A 712 25.64 6.48 37.03
N VAL A 713 24.32 6.53 36.78
CA VAL A 713 23.45 7.71 36.92
C VAL A 713 22.54 7.62 38.13
N GLN A 714 22.16 8.77 38.70
CA GLN A 714 21.18 8.82 39.78
C GLN A 714 19.73 8.70 39.29
N ASP A 715 19.49 9.01 38.00
CA ASP A 715 18.16 8.88 37.38
C ASP A 715 17.97 7.47 36.82
N PHE A 716 17.43 6.57 37.64
CA PHE A 716 17.11 5.20 37.25
C PHE A 716 15.87 5.12 36.33
N ALA A 717 15.15 6.21 36.09
CA ALA A 717 14.06 6.23 35.14
C ALA A 717 14.54 6.31 33.68
N ARG A 718 15.78 6.79 33.46
CA ARG A 718 16.40 7.04 32.15
C ARG A 718 17.86 6.59 32.18
N ILE A 719 18.11 5.31 31.96
CA ILE A 719 19.44 4.73 32.03
C ILE A 719 20.10 4.83 30.63
N PRO A 720 21.10 5.68 30.43
CA PRO A 720 21.80 5.76 29.16
C PRO A 720 22.71 4.55 28.97
N TYR A 721 22.77 4.02 27.77
CA TYR A 721 23.73 3.00 27.38
C TYR A 721 24.38 3.38 26.07
N GLY A 722 25.72 3.44 26.05
CA GLY A 722 26.53 3.60 24.86
C GLY A 722 27.28 2.29 24.57
N GLY A 723 27.17 1.82 23.33
CA GLY A 723 27.85 0.62 22.86
C GLY A 723 28.50 0.83 21.51
N GLU A 724 29.36 -0.11 21.13
CA GLU A 724 30.07 -0.10 19.86
C GLU A 724 30.13 -1.50 19.28
N ILE A 725 29.87 -1.65 17.98
CA ILE A 725 30.00 -2.93 17.28
C ILE A 725 30.98 -2.76 16.12
N SER A 726 31.95 -3.69 16.01
CA SER A 726 32.84 -3.75 14.85
C SER A 726 32.06 -4.20 13.60
N LEU A 727 32.24 -3.47 12.48
CA LEU A 727 31.74 -3.81 11.17
C LEU A 727 32.76 -4.62 10.35
N ASP A 728 33.90 -4.99 10.94
CA ASP A 728 34.95 -5.77 10.31
C ASP A 728 34.35 -7.08 9.76
N SER A 729 34.85 -7.52 8.62
CA SER A 729 34.43 -8.72 7.90
C SER A 729 32.99 -8.71 7.33
N LEU A 730 32.22 -7.66 7.51
CA LEU A 730 30.91 -7.55 6.90
C LEU A 730 31.03 -7.01 5.47
N PRO A 731 30.42 -7.69 4.45
CA PRO A 731 30.42 -7.17 3.09
C PRO A 731 29.53 -5.92 2.96
N ALA A 732 29.76 -5.11 1.93
CA ALA A 732 28.90 -3.97 1.62
C ALA A 732 27.44 -4.41 1.45
N GLY A 733 26.51 -3.58 1.89
CA GLY A 733 25.07 -3.86 1.83
C GLY A 733 24.26 -3.30 3.00
N GLU A 734 22.99 -3.64 3.03
CA GLU A 734 22.04 -3.20 4.05
C GLU A 734 21.99 -4.17 5.24
N TYR A 735 21.93 -3.61 6.43
CA TYR A 735 21.93 -4.33 7.71
C TYR A 735 20.94 -3.70 8.68
N VAL A 736 20.56 -4.47 9.69
CA VAL A 736 19.76 -4.02 10.83
C VAL A 736 20.55 -4.25 12.11
N LEU A 737 20.76 -3.20 12.89
CA LEU A 737 21.21 -3.32 14.28
C LEU A 737 19.97 -3.53 15.14
N GLN A 738 19.93 -4.62 15.89
CA GLN A 738 18.93 -4.91 16.90
C GLN A 738 19.60 -4.91 18.27
N VAL A 739 19.07 -4.09 19.17
CA VAL A 739 19.50 -4.05 20.57
C VAL A 739 18.33 -4.58 21.42
N THR A 740 18.61 -5.57 22.23
CA THR A 740 17.64 -6.17 23.16
C THR A 740 18.14 -6.00 24.58
N VAL A 741 17.27 -5.47 25.42
CA VAL A 741 17.52 -5.31 26.86
C VAL A 741 16.61 -6.25 27.64
N THR A 742 17.16 -6.94 28.63
CA THR A 742 16.45 -7.85 29.54
C THR A 742 16.57 -7.34 30.95
N ASP A 743 15.46 -7.08 31.60
CA ASP A 743 15.41 -6.82 33.04
C ASP A 743 15.36 -8.16 33.79
N GLN A 744 16.42 -8.46 34.54
CA GLN A 744 16.53 -9.71 35.26
C GLN A 744 15.57 -9.81 36.45
N THR A 745 15.05 -8.67 36.90
CA THR A 745 14.11 -8.61 38.05
C THR A 745 12.69 -9.02 37.62
N THR A 746 12.21 -8.47 36.51
CA THR A 746 10.87 -8.73 35.99
C THR A 746 10.83 -9.80 34.89
N ARG A 747 11.99 -10.13 34.31
CA ARG A 747 12.16 -10.94 33.10
C ARG A 747 11.53 -10.34 31.85
N GLU A 748 11.21 -9.06 31.88
CA GLU A 748 10.76 -8.34 30.69
C GLU A 748 11.89 -8.10 29.72
N ASN A 749 11.56 -8.10 28.43
CA ASN A 749 12.47 -7.77 27.35
C ASN A 749 11.94 -6.56 26.57
N ALA A 750 12.81 -5.64 26.22
CA ALA A 750 12.55 -4.58 25.25
C ALA A 750 13.57 -4.65 24.14
N SER A 751 13.16 -4.40 22.91
CA SER A 751 14.05 -4.48 21.74
C SER A 751 13.78 -3.32 20.79
N GLU A 752 14.85 -2.71 20.29
CA GLU A 752 14.80 -1.64 19.29
C GLU A 752 15.68 -1.99 18.11
N ARG A 753 15.30 -1.50 16.92
CA ARG A 753 15.98 -1.78 15.65
C ARG A 753 16.31 -0.51 14.89
N ALA A 754 17.49 -0.46 14.30
CA ALA A 754 17.89 0.61 13.38
C ALA A 754 18.57 0.03 12.15
N ARG A 755 18.23 0.56 10.97
CA ARG A 755 18.83 0.17 9.70
C ARG A 755 20.08 0.97 9.45
N PHE A 756 21.07 0.36 8.83
CA PHE A 756 22.29 1.01 8.37
C PHE A 756 22.84 0.31 7.13
N THR A 757 23.65 1.04 6.39
CA THR A 757 24.31 0.56 5.16
C THR A 757 25.81 0.57 5.36
N ILE A 758 26.48 -0.49 4.90
CA ILE A 758 27.95 -0.55 4.82
C ILE A 758 28.33 -0.32 3.35
N GLU A 759 29.24 0.64 3.12
CA GLU A 759 29.78 1.00 1.81
C GLU A 759 31.12 0.31 1.53
#